data_fe8898585c3f3bd69147a492f6a7f448
#
_entry.id   fe8898585c3f3bd69147a492f6a7f448
#
_cell.length_a   1.000
_cell.length_b   1.000
_cell.length_c   1.000
_cell.angle_alpha   90.00
_cell.angle_beta   90.00
_cell.angle_gamma   90.00
#
_symmetry.space_group_name_H-M   'P 1'
#
loop_
_entity.id
_entity.type
_entity.pdbx_description
1 polymer ?
#
loop_
_entity_poly.entity_id
_entity_poly.type
_entity_poly.pdbx_seq_one_letter_code
_entity_poly.pdbx_strand_id
1 'polypeptide(L)'
;MKQVNLRICQTILTLMLGLFLSIGAYAQNITVKGHVKDATGLEVIGANVVEKGNTTNGTITDLDGNFTLTVPKGTTLTVSFIGYKTQDVVVDSPTIMVTLQDDAELLSEVVVIGYGSVKKNDLTGSVTAIKAEEINRGAITSPDQMLQGKVPGFLVTPASGDPTGGATIRIRGAASLYASNDPLIVIDGVPITPEGGAGMANPLASVNPNDIESYTVLKDASATAIYGSRASNGVIIITTKKGSGDKMKISYNSSYSLKQNTSTLDVMTGDQYRNYVNEVYAGTDRLANIQSMMGTANTDWQDLIYRTAFSTDQNVSLYGSVKEKLPYRVSLGYTYDEATLKVGDNQRANMSISLTPKFFQDHLSVNLNAKGIYNRANYPNSGAIGDAISFTPTVAPKMEDGSYFNWYASDGSANTMASINPLSQIYDPYNVNDTWRSMGNMQLDYKIHGFEDLRLNLNLGYDFSRTTGTTYNELGSILSKRAGAADYYKEYANQNSNTLLEFYGNYNKEFGIHHLDVMAGYSWQHNYVKYNQTEYYNNDRSKVYLQKPTDRREYYLLSFFGRINYSINSKYLFTFSLRDDASSRFSKDNRWGLFPSAAFAWNVAEEGFLKDNNFFSSMKLRLGWGKTGQQDIGMDRCYAYQAKYTESSALTTQIPWGNGYIYTLAPNAYNPNIKWETTETYNVGLDFGIFGGRINGNIDAYLRKTYDLLNDINTPMGSNFSNKVISNVGDMKNMGLEFNLNFIPIEKKDMRWTINVNGTWQKTEITKLTNTGGDDYLGVQVGAGMSSIGGYTSLYRVGYTPYTYYLFQQAYDENGKAIENTLVDRNGDGQITEDDRYVTGKSILPKFFFGIGSQFTYKKWDFGFNAHGSLGGYALNKVAKNNSTSYSDDHSKGYINNLSTYCLKTGWTEALTEYQQVSDMFLENASFFRLDDINVGYTFDKFAHWNGKIRVGASVQNVFTITKYSGLDPELTAADGVDNNLIPRPRLYTVRLNINF
;
A
#
# COMPACT_ATOMS: atom_id res chain seq x y z
N MET A 1 -12.06 42.75 -93.68
CA MET A 1 -10.91 42.49 -92.80
C MET A 1 -10.56 43.63 -91.76
N LYS A 2 -10.94 44.88 -92.03
CA LYS A 2 -10.62 46.02 -91.06
C LYS A 2 -11.51 46.10 -89.85
N GLN A 3 -12.74 45.54 -89.80
CA GLN A 3 -13.64 45.56 -88.65
C GLN A 3 -13.42 44.38 -87.62
N VAL A 4 -12.77 43.33 -88.08
CA VAL A 4 -12.46 42.20 -87.16
C VAL A 4 -11.25 42.49 -86.33
N ASN A 5 -10.27 43.19 -86.86
CA ASN A 5 -9.06 43.55 -86.11
C ASN A 5 -9.32 44.60 -84.97
N LEU A 6 -10.35 45.47 -85.17
CA LEU A 6 -10.66 46.48 -84.14
C LEU A 6 -11.37 45.88 -82.92
N ARG A 7 -12.20 44.86 -83.12
CA ARG A 7 -12.84 44.10 -81.97
C ARG A 7 -11.87 43.22 -81.17
N ILE A 8 -10.90 42.63 -81.90
CA ILE A 8 -9.82 41.85 -81.20
C ILE A 8 -8.91 42.76 -80.42
N CYS A 9 -8.53 43.93 -80.90
CA CYS A 9 -7.76 44.92 -80.15
C CYS A 9 -8.56 45.47 -78.95
N GLN A 10 -9.85 45.72 -79.09
CA GLN A 10 -10.68 46.16 -77.93
C GLN A 10 -10.84 45.07 -76.88
N THR A 11 -10.98 43.82 -77.31
CA THR A 11 -11.12 42.70 -76.39
C THR A 11 -9.79 42.44 -75.68
N ILE A 12 -8.65 42.54 -76.38
CA ILE A 12 -7.30 42.39 -75.69
C ILE A 12 -7.01 43.58 -74.77
N LEU A 13 -7.41 44.81 -75.18
CA LEU A 13 -7.22 46.00 -74.30
C LEU A 13 -8.13 45.95 -73.08
N THR A 14 -9.35 45.44 -73.16
CA THR A 14 -10.26 45.22 -72.04
C THR A 14 -9.75 44.10 -71.10
N LEU A 15 -9.17 43.04 -71.67
CA LEU A 15 -8.52 41.98 -70.90
C LEU A 15 -7.23 42.41 -70.19
N MET A 16 -6.41 43.26 -70.87
CA MET A 16 -5.24 43.83 -70.24
C MET A 16 -5.60 44.87 -69.16
N LEU A 17 -6.67 45.68 -69.38
CA LEU A 17 -7.15 46.59 -68.32
C LEU A 17 -7.75 45.87 -67.16
N GLY A 18 -8.42 44.71 -67.35
CA GLY A 18 -8.89 43.82 -66.30
C GLY A 18 -7.75 43.14 -65.54
N LEU A 19 -6.64 42.79 -66.22
CA LEU A 19 -5.46 42.23 -65.61
C LEU A 19 -4.66 43.30 -64.82
N PHE A 20 -4.64 44.55 -65.27
CA PHE A 20 -4.00 45.66 -64.54
C PHE A 20 -4.80 46.13 -63.33
N LEU A 21 -6.11 45.96 -63.32
CA LEU A 21 -6.97 46.25 -62.14
C LEU A 21 -6.93 45.16 -61.08
N SER A 22 -6.49 43.92 -61.40
CA SER A 22 -6.32 42.86 -60.43
C SER A 22 -4.96 42.83 -59.72
N ILE A 23 -4.03 43.70 -60.05
CA ILE A 23 -2.68 43.78 -59.44
C ILE A 23 -2.63 44.86 -58.33
N GLY A 24 -3.74 45.45 -57.93
CA GLY A 24 -3.80 46.58 -57.01
C GLY A 24 -4.23 46.26 -55.53
N ALA A 25 -4.42 45.01 -55.17
CA ALA A 25 -4.73 44.67 -53.78
C ALA A 25 -3.48 44.17 -53.07
N TYR A 26 -2.49 45.02 -52.93
CA TYR A 26 -1.45 44.80 -51.89
C TYR A 26 -2.13 44.97 -50.52
N ALA A 27 -2.38 43.92 -49.80
CA ALA A 27 -2.72 44.02 -48.39
C ALA A 27 -1.64 44.79 -47.65
N GLN A 28 -1.96 46.00 -47.12
CA GLN A 28 -1.03 46.79 -46.37
C GLN A 28 -0.63 46.00 -45.13
N ASN A 29 0.65 45.63 -45.02
CA ASN A 29 1.22 45.05 -43.85
C ASN A 29 1.13 46.06 -42.69
N ILE A 30 0.59 45.65 -41.57
CA ILE A 30 0.45 46.41 -40.37
C ILE A 30 1.35 45.76 -39.28
N THR A 31 2.15 46.57 -38.61
CA THR A 31 2.88 46.11 -37.41
C THR A 31 1.95 46.21 -36.22
N VAL A 32 1.52 45.06 -35.71
CA VAL A 32 0.63 44.93 -34.57
C VAL A 32 1.45 44.86 -33.30
N LYS A 33 1.13 45.71 -32.34
CA LYS A 33 1.57 45.60 -30.95
C LYS A 33 0.44 45.05 -30.16
N GLY A 34 0.62 43.89 -29.53
CA GLY A 34 -0.40 43.22 -28.73
C GLY A 34 0.06 43.01 -27.29
N HIS A 35 -0.92 42.87 -26.43
CA HIS A 35 -0.70 42.52 -25.01
C HIS A 35 -1.62 41.35 -24.64
N VAL A 36 -1.05 40.30 -24.06
CA VAL A 36 -1.76 39.05 -23.70
C VAL A 36 -1.84 38.94 -22.20
N LYS A 37 -3.08 38.87 -21.69
CA LYS A 37 -3.40 38.66 -20.29
C LYS A 37 -4.24 37.41 -20.13
N ASP A 38 -4.27 36.85 -18.92
CA ASP A 38 -5.23 35.84 -18.53
C ASP A 38 -6.57 36.48 -18.04
N ALA A 39 -7.55 35.63 -17.75
CA ALA A 39 -8.87 36.06 -17.23
C ALA A 39 -8.77 36.73 -15.85
N THR A 40 -7.68 36.58 -15.12
CA THR A 40 -7.41 37.22 -13.81
C THR A 40 -6.69 38.57 -13.96
N GLY A 41 -6.24 38.90 -15.18
CA GLY A 41 -5.51 40.15 -15.51
C GLY A 41 -4.00 40.02 -15.36
N LEU A 42 -3.46 38.80 -15.20
CA LEU A 42 -2.01 38.54 -15.21
C LEU A 42 -1.46 38.49 -16.63
N GLU A 43 -0.25 39.04 -16.82
CA GLU A 43 0.46 38.95 -18.08
C GLU A 43 0.86 37.51 -18.42
N VAL A 44 0.54 37.04 -19.63
CA VAL A 44 0.91 35.70 -20.09
C VAL A 44 2.25 35.80 -20.82
N ILE A 45 3.31 35.38 -20.14
CA ILE A 45 4.71 35.45 -20.63
C ILE A 45 4.98 34.21 -21.50
N GLY A 46 5.55 34.41 -22.70
CA GLY A 46 5.91 33.34 -23.62
C GLY A 46 4.74 32.73 -24.38
N ALA A 47 3.58 33.41 -24.43
CA ALA A 47 2.47 33.01 -25.28
C ALA A 47 2.89 33.04 -26.75
N ASN A 48 2.59 31.99 -27.49
CA ASN A 48 2.89 31.86 -28.89
C ASN A 48 1.81 32.59 -29.71
N VAL A 49 2.23 33.54 -30.55
CA VAL A 49 1.38 34.36 -31.41
C VAL A 49 1.79 34.10 -32.85
N VAL A 50 0.97 33.41 -33.63
CA VAL A 50 1.27 33.04 -35.01
C VAL A 50 0.17 33.48 -35.96
N GLU A 51 0.55 33.80 -37.20
CA GLU A 51 -0.40 34.07 -38.27
C GLU A 51 -1.14 32.77 -38.66
N LYS A 52 -2.47 32.79 -38.60
CA LYS A 52 -3.27 31.62 -38.92
C LYS A 52 -3.09 31.21 -40.37
N GLY A 53 -2.62 29.99 -40.61
CA GLY A 53 -2.29 29.45 -41.94
C GLY A 53 -0.86 29.70 -42.38
N ASN A 54 -0.07 30.45 -41.62
CA ASN A 54 1.37 30.67 -41.91
C ASN A 54 2.19 30.59 -40.59
N THR A 55 2.51 29.38 -40.20
CA THR A 55 3.20 29.08 -38.93
C THR A 55 4.67 29.57 -38.88
N THR A 56 5.23 30.04 -39.98
CA THR A 56 6.58 30.60 -40.04
C THR A 56 6.59 32.08 -39.69
N ASN A 57 5.44 32.78 -39.71
CA ASN A 57 5.31 34.17 -39.25
C ASN A 57 4.67 34.20 -37.87
N GLY A 58 5.49 34.30 -36.84
CA GLY A 58 5.04 34.29 -35.44
C GLY A 58 6.07 34.92 -34.50
N THR A 59 5.65 35.18 -33.26
CA THR A 59 6.42 35.71 -32.18
C THR A 59 5.93 35.16 -30.85
N ILE A 60 6.66 35.44 -29.76
CA ILE A 60 6.24 35.10 -28.39
C ILE A 60 6.10 36.38 -27.57
N THR A 61 5.22 36.36 -26.54
CA THR A 61 5.08 37.48 -25.62
C THR A 61 6.29 37.60 -24.68
N ASP A 62 6.68 38.84 -24.37
CA ASP A 62 7.77 39.19 -23.46
C ASP A 62 7.35 39.04 -21.97
N LEU A 63 8.24 39.50 -21.04
CA LEU A 63 8.01 39.43 -19.59
C LEU A 63 6.81 40.25 -19.08
N ASP A 64 6.39 41.23 -19.88
CA ASP A 64 5.25 42.09 -19.60
C ASP A 64 3.99 41.70 -20.44
N GLY A 65 4.01 40.49 -21.06
CA GLY A 65 2.89 39.98 -21.88
C GLY A 65 2.74 40.68 -23.23
N ASN A 66 3.70 41.52 -23.68
CA ASN A 66 3.60 42.24 -24.94
C ASN A 66 4.22 41.44 -26.10
N PHE A 67 3.70 41.65 -27.29
CA PHE A 67 4.28 41.11 -28.51
C PHE A 67 4.22 42.15 -29.66
N THR A 68 5.08 41.97 -30.65
CA THR A 68 5.03 42.74 -31.87
C THR A 68 5.19 41.78 -33.05
N LEU A 69 4.24 41.86 -34.00
CA LEU A 69 4.25 41.03 -35.21
C LEU A 69 3.77 41.84 -36.41
N THR A 70 4.39 41.68 -37.57
CA THR A 70 3.99 42.35 -38.79
C THR A 70 3.21 41.37 -39.65
N VAL A 71 1.92 41.69 -39.96
CA VAL A 71 1.02 40.86 -40.75
C VAL A 71 0.16 41.70 -41.67
N PRO A 72 -0.43 41.13 -42.72
CA PRO A 72 -1.42 41.85 -43.53
C PRO A 72 -2.64 42.25 -42.65
N LYS A 73 -3.18 43.46 -42.92
CA LYS A 73 -4.40 43.93 -42.21
C LYS A 73 -5.59 43.00 -42.53
N GLY A 74 -6.33 42.65 -41.49
CA GLY A 74 -7.45 41.68 -41.57
C GLY A 74 -7.02 40.22 -41.40
N THR A 75 -5.74 39.92 -41.19
CA THR A 75 -5.25 38.58 -40.90
C THR A 75 -5.72 38.13 -39.50
N THR A 76 -5.96 36.86 -39.32
CA THR A 76 -6.25 36.27 -38.01
C THR A 76 -4.96 35.79 -37.37
N LEU A 77 -4.69 36.23 -36.16
CA LEU A 77 -3.63 35.69 -35.30
C LEU A 77 -4.20 34.60 -34.39
N THR A 78 -3.48 33.50 -34.30
CA THR A 78 -3.74 32.43 -33.32
C THR A 78 -2.81 32.64 -32.15
N VAL A 79 -3.39 32.94 -30.98
CA VAL A 79 -2.66 33.13 -29.72
C VAL A 79 -2.88 31.90 -28.85
N SER A 80 -1.78 31.23 -28.44
CA SER A 80 -1.82 30.00 -27.65
C SER A 80 -0.75 30.00 -26.56
N PHE A 81 -1.11 29.45 -25.40
CA PHE A 81 -0.18 29.22 -24.30
C PHE A 81 -0.61 27.99 -23.52
N ILE A 82 0.35 27.28 -22.94
CA ILE A 82 0.07 26.06 -22.15
C ILE A 82 -0.81 26.43 -20.96
N GLY A 83 -1.97 25.77 -20.84
CA GLY A 83 -2.95 26.03 -19.77
C GLY A 83 -4.04 27.02 -20.12
N TYR A 84 -4.09 27.54 -21.36
CA TYR A 84 -5.10 28.48 -21.82
C TYR A 84 -5.75 28.01 -23.13
N LYS A 85 -7.03 28.34 -23.33
CA LYS A 85 -7.72 28.09 -24.61
C LYS A 85 -7.07 28.92 -25.70
N THR A 86 -6.70 28.25 -26.78
CA THR A 86 -6.21 28.93 -27.97
C THR A 86 -7.26 29.90 -28.51
N GLN A 87 -6.88 31.15 -28.75
CA GLN A 87 -7.78 32.19 -29.22
C GLN A 87 -7.35 32.73 -30.57
N ASP A 88 -8.30 32.81 -31.49
CA ASP A 88 -8.12 33.46 -32.79
C ASP A 88 -8.58 34.92 -32.70
N VAL A 89 -7.71 35.86 -33.10
CA VAL A 89 -7.98 37.30 -33.05
C VAL A 89 -7.73 37.91 -34.43
N VAL A 90 -8.72 38.60 -34.99
CA VAL A 90 -8.58 39.30 -36.25
C VAL A 90 -7.87 40.63 -36.02
N VAL A 91 -6.89 40.95 -36.88
CA VAL A 91 -6.08 42.16 -36.81
C VAL A 91 -6.75 43.32 -37.53
N ASP A 92 -7.60 44.05 -36.82
CA ASP A 92 -8.30 45.21 -37.33
C ASP A 92 -7.64 46.55 -36.92
N SER A 93 -6.73 46.48 -35.91
CA SER A 93 -6.08 47.63 -35.30
C SER A 93 -4.55 47.39 -35.16
N PRO A 94 -3.71 48.41 -35.15
CA PRO A 94 -2.31 48.29 -34.84
C PRO A 94 -2.02 47.95 -33.35
N THR A 95 -3.04 48.02 -32.51
CA THR A 95 -2.94 47.57 -31.09
C THR A 95 -4.07 46.63 -30.76
N ILE A 96 -3.74 45.48 -30.22
CA ILE A 96 -4.72 44.47 -29.80
C ILE A 96 -4.45 44.00 -28.37
N MET A 97 -5.52 43.77 -27.62
CA MET A 97 -5.48 43.10 -26.31
C MET A 97 -6.14 41.75 -26.41
N VAL A 98 -5.43 40.74 -25.96
CA VAL A 98 -5.91 39.36 -25.94
C VAL A 98 -6.06 38.91 -24.50
N THR A 99 -7.25 38.46 -24.14
CA THR A 99 -7.48 37.86 -22.83
C THR A 99 -7.67 36.35 -23.02
N LEU A 100 -6.65 35.58 -22.71
CA LEU A 100 -6.75 34.12 -22.75
C LEU A 100 -7.61 33.63 -21.60
N GLN A 101 -8.59 32.82 -21.93
CA GLN A 101 -9.38 32.10 -20.93
C GLN A 101 -8.59 30.88 -20.50
N ASP A 102 -8.57 30.62 -19.19
CA ASP A 102 -8.01 29.38 -18.68
C ASP A 102 -8.66 28.23 -19.43
N ASP A 103 -7.82 27.36 -19.95
CA ASP A 103 -8.33 26.10 -20.47
C ASP A 103 -8.73 25.27 -19.24
N ALA A 104 -10.02 25.36 -18.91
CA ALA A 104 -10.63 24.49 -17.89
C ALA A 104 -10.68 23.02 -18.36
N GLU A 105 -10.29 22.71 -19.60
CA GLU A 105 -9.69 21.43 -19.87
C GLU A 105 -8.38 21.38 -19.09
N LEU A 106 -8.47 20.95 -17.83
CA LEU A 106 -7.38 20.37 -17.06
C LEU A 106 -6.36 19.80 -18.03
N LEU A 107 -5.13 20.30 -18.03
CA LEU A 107 -3.95 19.66 -18.64
C LEU A 107 -4.26 18.18 -18.66
N SER A 108 -4.44 17.58 -19.82
CA SER A 108 -4.98 16.23 -19.95
C SER A 108 -4.08 15.32 -19.15
N GLU A 109 -4.51 15.07 -17.90
CA GLU A 109 -3.75 14.29 -16.92
C GLU A 109 -3.56 12.91 -17.54
N VAL A 110 -2.32 12.62 -17.92
CA VAL A 110 -1.96 11.36 -18.52
C VAL A 110 -1.74 10.38 -17.38
N VAL A 111 -2.54 9.33 -17.37
CA VAL A 111 -2.48 8.28 -16.35
C VAL A 111 -1.78 7.06 -16.94
N VAL A 112 -0.79 6.55 -16.25
CA VAL A 112 -0.12 5.29 -16.63
C VAL A 112 -1.06 4.14 -16.31
N ILE A 113 -1.42 3.35 -17.31
CA ILE A 113 -2.27 2.17 -17.17
C ILE A 113 -1.56 0.97 -17.83
N GLY A 114 -1.12 0.03 -17.04
CA GLY A 114 -0.52 -1.22 -17.55
C GLY A 114 0.53 -0.96 -18.63
N TYR A 115 0.21 -1.31 -19.86
CA TYR A 115 1.07 -1.12 -21.03
C TYR A 115 0.70 0.18 -21.76
N GLY A 116 1.25 1.30 -21.27
CA GLY A 116 1.04 2.61 -21.88
C GLY A 116 0.43 3.66 -20.95
N SER A 117 0.11 4.79 -21.51
CA SER A 117 -0.50 5.92 -20.80
C SER A 117 -1.71 6.44 -21.59
N VAL A 118 -2.77 6.79 -20.90
CA VAL A 118 -4.03 7.26 -21.48
C VAL A 118 -4.42 8.58 -20.81
N LYS A 119 -5.07 9.47 -21.55
CA LYS A 119 -5.66 10.67 -20.96
C LYS A 119 -6.72 10.27 -19.95
N LYS A 120 -6.78 10.95 -18.80
CA LYS A 120 -7.76 10.66 -17.73
C LYS A 120 -9.19 10.67 -18.22
N ASN A 121 -9.50 11.56 -19.17
CA ASN A 121 -10.83 11.66 -19.78
C ASN A 121 -11.20 10.45 -20.64
N ASP A 122 -10.21 9.73 -21.16
CA ASP A 122 -10.42 8.55 -22.02
C ASP A 122 -10.45 7.24 -21.23
N LEU A 123 -10.27 7.29 -19.90
CA LEU A 123 -10.36 6.10 -19.05
C LEU A 123 -11.80 5.59 -18.96
N THR A 124 -12.00 4.31 -19.18
CA THR A 124 -13.29 3.61 -19.03
C THR A 124 -13.44 2.91 -17.69
N GLY A 125 -12.33 2.60 -17.00
CA GLY A 125 -12.31 1.90 -15.73
C GLY A 125 -12.18 2.81 -14.50
N SER A 126 -12.35 2.23 -13.29
CA SER A 126 -12.15 2.91 -12.01
C SER A 126 -10.65 2.98 -11.68
N VAL A 127 -10.06 4.13 -11.94
CA VAL A 127 -8.63 4.40 -11.75
C VAL A 127 -8.48 5.65 -10.89
N THR A 128 -7.62 5.56 -9.86
CA THR A 128 -7.24 6.72 -9.05
C THR A 128 -5.76 7.01 -9.27
N ALA A 129 -5.45 8.17 -9.82
CA ALA A 129 -4.08 8.66 -9.95
C ALA A 129 -3.83 9.75 -8.90
N ILE A 130 -2.69 9.69 -8.22
CA ILE A 130 -2.26 10.66 -7.21
C ILE A 130 -0.85 11.12 -7.55
N LYS A 131 -0.66 12.41 -7.72
CA LYS A 131 0.66 13.00 -7.96
C LYS A 131 1.43 13.20 -6.65
N ALA A 132 2.76 13.22 -6.74
CA ALA A 132 3.61 13.45 -5.58
C ALA A 132 3.31 14.77 -4.83
N GLU A 133 2.80 15.78 -5.54
CA GLU A 133 2.43 17.08 -4.97
C GLU A 133 1.17 17.02 -4.08
N GLU A 134 0.28 16.07 -4.34
CA GLU A 134 -0.97 15.82 -3.62
C GLU A 134 -0.80 14.89 -2.42
N ILE A 135 0.41 14.33 -2.31
CA ILE A 135 0.76 13.34 -1.30
C ILE A 135 1.04 14.03 0.03
N ASN A 136 0.84 13.29 1.10
CA ASN A 136 1.13 13.74 2.46
C ASN A 136 2.57 14.31 2.55
N ARG A 137 2.69 15.53 3.10
CA ARG A 137 3.97 16.22 3.31
C ARG A 137 4.58 15.96 4.69
N GLY A 138 4.05 14.99 5.46
CA GLY A 138 4.64 14.52 6.72
C GLY A 138 5.96 13.75 6.53
N ALA A 139 6.61 13.31 7.61
CA ALA A 139 7.77 12.42 7.54
C ALA A 139 7.33 11.06 7.01
N ILE A 140 7.69 10.77 5.76
CA ILE A 140 7.30 9.54 5.09
C ILE A 140 8.55 8.73 4.85
N THR A 141 8.67 7.63 5.56
CA THR A 141 9.78 6.67 5.40
C THR A 141 9.41 5.51 4.48
N SER A 142 8.10 5.29 4.25
CA SER A 142 7.60 4.23 3.38
C SER A 142 6.46 4.72 2.48
N PRO A 143 6.43 4.31 1.20
CA PRO A 143 5.43 4.74 0.22
C PRO A 143 3.98 4.38 0.53
N ASP A 144 3.70 3.34 1.32
CA ASP A 144 2.36 2.94 1.74
C ASP A 144 1.67 4.00 2.60
N GLN A 145 2.43 4.67 3.47
CA GLN A 145 1.94 5.77 4.31
C GLN A 145 1.44 6.97 3.49
N MET A 146 1.93 7.11 2.25
CA MET A 146 1.53 8.18 1.35
C MET A 146 0.08 8.01 0.84
N LEU A 147 -0.42 6.80 0.77
CA LEU A 147 -1.73 6.45 0.20
C LEU A 147 -2.83 6.34 1.26
N GLN A 148 -2.47 6.28 2.55
CA GLN A 148 -3.43 6.11 3.64
C GLN A 148 -4.45 7.26 3.66
N GLY A 149 -5.75 6.93 3.65
CA GLY A 149 -6.83 7.91 3.65
C GLY A 149 -6.95 8.78 2.38
N LYS A 150 -6.23 8.45 1.28
CA LYS A 150 -6.26 9.24 0.03
C LYS A 150 -7.05 8.59 -1.10
N VAL A 151 -7.20 7.28 -1.09
CA VAL A 151 -7.83 6.51 -2.16
C VAL A 151 -9.08 5.82 -1.63
N PRO A 152 -10.26 6.05 -2.19
CA PRO A 152 -11.44 5.29 -1.81
C PRO A 152 -11.28 3.80 -2.19
N GLY A 153 -11.78 2.90 -1.35
CA GLY A 153 -11.60 1.46 -1.52
C GLY A 153 -10.24 0.92 -1.09
N PHE A 154 -9.34 1.77 -0.60
CA PHE A 154 -7.97 1.43 -0.25
C PHE A 154 -7.77 1.52 1.26
N LEU A 155 -7.42 0.39 1.87
CA LEU A 155 -7.15 0.29 3.30
C LEU A 155 -5.70 -0.12 3.50
N VAL A 156 -4.97 0.64 4.31
CA VAL A 156 -3.62 0.33 4.77
C VAL A 156 -3.68 0.08 6.26
N THR A 157 -3.24 -1.08 6.70
CA THR A 157 -3.15 -1.43 8.12
C THR A 157 -1.68 -1.70 8.44
N PRO A 158 -1.00 -0.83 9.18
CA PRO A 158 0.37 -1.07 9.61
C PRO A 158 0.46 -2.32 10.47
N ALA A 159 1.50 -3.13 10.29
CA ALA A 159 1.69 -4.34 11.08
C ALA A 159 2.14 -4.05 12.52
N SER A 160 2.87 -2.95 12.72
CA SER A 160 3.32 -2.48 14.04
C SER A 160 3.87 -1.04 13.94
N GLY A 161 4.27 -0.46 15.08
CA GLY A 161 5.03 0.80 15.13
C GLY A 161 6.54 0.63 14.88
N ASP A 162 7.00 -0.58 14.56
CA ASP A 162 8.40 -0.88 14.24
C ASP A 162 8.75 -0.35 12.84
N PRO A 163 9.90 0.35 12.65
CA PRO A 163 10.33 0.81 11.34
C PRO A 163 10.66 -0.32 10.35
N THR A 164 10.88 -1.55 10.83
CA THR A 164 11.07 -2.75 10.00
C THR A 164 9.75 -3.44 9.68
N GLY A 165 8.65 -3.04 10.32
CA GLY A 165 7.31 -3.58 10.12
C GLY A 165 6.78 -3.28 8.72
N GLY A 166 5.97 -4.20 8.20
CA GLY A 166 5.23 -4.02 6.95
C GLY A 166 3.88 -3.35 7.17
N ALA A 167 3.12 -3.25 6.09
CA ALA A 167 1.72 -2.89 6.14
C ALA A 167 0.91 -3.87 5.31
N THR A 168 -0.29 -4.20 5.77
CA THR A 168 -1.27 -4.92 4.99
C THR A 168 -2.04 -3.93 4.13
N ILE A 169 -2.07 -4.15 2.83
CA ILE A 169 -2.79 -3.32 1.87
C ILE A 169 -3.97 -4.10 1.31
N ARG A 170 -5.15 -3.49 1.30
CA ARG A 170 -6.36 -4.09 0.73
C ARG A 170 -7.05 -3.12 -0.19
N ILE A 171 -7.46 -3.60 -1.37
CA ILE A 171 -8.27 -2.83 -2.32
C ILE A 171 -9.62 -3.52 -2.47
N ARG A 172 -10.71 -2.81 -2.09
CA ARG A 172 -12.08 -3.34 -2.12
C ARG A 172 -12.26 -4.62 -1.29
N GLY A 173 -11.59 -4.68 -0.13
CA GLY A 173 -11.68 -5.80 0.81
C GLY A 173 -10.92 -7.06 0.38
N ALA A 174 -11.24 -8.20 1.02
CA ALA A 174 -10.65 -9.48 0.71
C ALA A 174 -11.39 -10.17 -0.45
N ALA A 175 -10.65 -10.81 -1.35
CA ALA A 175 -11.20 -11.58 -2.47
C ALA A 175 -10.98 -13.09 -2.31
N SER A 176 -10.10 -13.53 -1.40
CA SER A 176 -9.78 -14.92 -1.13
C SER A 176 -9.78 -15.22 0.36
N LEU A 177 -10.01 -16.50 0.72
CA LEU A 177 -9.89 -16.99 2.08
C LEU A 177 -8.50 -17.49 2.41
N TYR A 178 -7.78 -18.03 1.43
CA TYR A 178 -6.47 -18.63 1.61
C TYR A 178 -5.39 -18.01 0.73
N ALA A 179 -5.69 -17.72 -0.55
CA ALA A 179 -4.73 -17.07 -1.43
C ALA A 179 -4.48 -15.62 -1.00
N SER A 180 -3.37 -15.03 -1.46
CA SER A 180 -3.00 -13.65 -1.15
C SER A 180 -4.12 -12.67 -1.48
N ASN A 181 -4.39 -11.76 -0.57
CA ASN A 181 -5.30 -10.62 -0.77
C ASN A 181 -4.56 -9.31 -1.03
N ASP A 182 -3.22 -9.34 -1.16
CA ASP A 182 -2.41 -8.17 -1.43
C ASP A 182 -2.52 -7.74 -2.89
N PRO A 183 -2.56 -6.43 -3.18
CA PRO A 183 -2.57 -5.93 -4.55
C PRO A 183 -1.21 -6.18 -5.23
N LEU A 184 -1.24 -6.30 -6.55
CA LEU A 184 -0.02 -6.31 -7.33
C LEU A 184 0.66 -4.94 -7.29
N ILE A 185 1.94 -4.90 -6.94
CA ILE A 185 2.74 -3.69 -6.97
C ILE A 185 3.64 -3.70 -8.20
N VAL A 186 3.58 -2.63 -8.99
CA VAL A 186 4.37 -2.45 -10.22
C VAL A 186 5.18 -1.17 -10.10
N ILE A 187 6.50 -1.26 -10.21
CA ILE A 187 7.40 -0.10 -10.15
C ILE A 187 8.06 0.09 -11.51
N ASP A 188 7.79 1.21 -12.17
CA ASP A 188 8.31 1.55 -13.52
C ASP A 188 8.11 0.41 -14.55
N GLY A 189 7.00 -0.34 -14.45
CA GLY A 189 6.68 -1.45 -15.34
C GLY A 189 7.24 -2.81 -14.90
N VAL A 190 7.90 -2.92 -13.74
CA VAL A 190 8.35 -4.19 -13.17
C VAL A 190 7.40 -4.60 -12.03
N PRO A 191 6.70 -5.72 -12.15
CA PRO A 191 5.95 -6.28 -11.03
C PRO A 191 6.91 -6.80 -9.98
N ILE A 192 6.78 -6.33 -8.75
CA ILE A 192 7.62 -6.78 -7.64
C ILE A 192 6.98 -7.94 -6.89
N THR A 193 7.83 -8.82 -6.36
CA THR A 193 7.40 -9.95 -5.57
C THR A 193 6.96 -9.45 -4.18
N PRO A 194 5.74 -9.78 -3.72
CA PRO A 194 5.26 -9.40 -2.39
C PRO A 194 6.09 -10.04 -1.26
N GLU A 195 6.63 -11.20 -1.52
CA GLU A 195 7.49 -11.92 -0.59
C GLU A 195 8.84 -11.20 -0.48
N GLY A 196 8.84 -10.13 0.31
CA GLY A 196 10.07 -9.55 0.81
C GLY A 196 10.80 -10.64 1.60
N GLY A 197 12.07 -10.91 1.29
CA GLY A 197 12.90 -11.74 2.17
C GLY A 197 12.90 -11.13 3.58
N ALA A 198 13.25 -11.92 4.59
CA ALA A 198 13.48 -11.38 5.92
C ALA A 198 14.31 -10.09 5.78
N GLY A 199 13.90 -8.99 6.41
CA GLY A 199 14.58 -7.70 6.33
C GLY A 199 13.94 -6.63 5.46
N MET A 200 13.00 -6.98 4.59
CA MET A 200 12.18 -6.02 3.84
C MET A 200 10.74 -6.48 3.84
N ALA A 201 10.10 -6.45 4.99
CA ALA A 201 8.70 -6.85 5.15
C ALA A 201 7.73 -6.00 4.28
N ASN A 202 8.14 -4.78 3.93
CA ASN A 202 7.38 -3.91 3.03
C ASN A 202 8.06 -3.80 1.66
N PRO A 203 7.54 -4.43 0.59
CA PRO A 203 8.09 -4.31 -0.76
C PRO A 203 8.12 -2.87 -1.27
N LEU A 204 7.19 -2.01 -0.82
CA LEU A 204 7.14 -0.59 -1.18
C LEU A 204 8.33 0.19 -0.63
N ALA A 205 8.94 -0.25 0.48
CA ALA A 205 10.15 0.36 1.03
C ALA A 205 11.36 0.29 0.08
N SER A 206 11.25 -0.47 -1.03
CA SER A 206 12.29 -0.50 -2.07
C SER A 206 12.34 0.74 -2.96
N VAL A 207 11.44 1.70 -2.81
CA VAL A 207 11.48 2.98 -3.52
C VAL A 207 11.59 4.12 -2.53
N ASN A 208 12.52 5.05 -2.77
CA ASN A 208 12.57 6.27 -1.97
C ASN A 208 11.33 7.14 -2.28
N PRO A 209 10.53 7.55 -1.28
CA PRO A 209 9.37 8.41 -1.50
C PRO A 209 9.67 9.70 -2.27
N ASN A 210 10.89 10.26 -2.13
CA ASN A 210 11.32 11.47 -2.84
C ASN A 210 11.50 11.24 -4.35
N ASP A 211 11.68 10.00 -4.80
CA ASP A 211 11.83 9.65 -6.22
C ASP A 211 10.50 9.32 -6.90
N ILE A 212 9.40 9.27 -6.18
CA ILE A 212 8.08 8.95 -6.75
C ILE A 212 7.51 10.18 -7.44
N GLU A 213 7.02 10.01 -8.66
CA GLU A 213 6.28 10.99 -9.44
C GLU A 213 4.78 10.88 -9.20
N SER A 214 4.26 9.64 -9.31
CA SER A 214 2.84 9.37 -9.15
C SER A 214 2.55 7.93 -8.72
N TYR A 215 1.38 7.76 -8.12
CA TYR A 215 0.74 6.47 -7.89
C TYR A 215 -0.50 6.38 -8.76
N THR A 216 -0.69 5.22 -9.37
CA THR A 216 -1.94 4.86 -10.06
C THR A 216 -2.50 3.59 -9.42
N VAL A 217 -3.72 3.67 -8.90
CA VAL A 217 -4.41 2.53 -8.29
C VAL A 217 -5.52 2.08 -9.22
N LEU A 218 -5.40 0.85 -9.75
CA LEU A 218 -6.38 0.21 -10.59
C LEU A 218 -7.26 -0.68 -9.72
N LYS A 219 -8.59 -0.44 -9.72
CA LYS A 219 -9.49 -1.06 -8.74
C LYS A 219 -10.50 -2.03 -9.34
N ASP A 220 -10.84 -1.90 -10.61
CA ASP A 220 -11.81 -2.75 -11.27
C ASP A 220 -11.18 -3.72 -12.28
N ALA A 221 -11.92 -4.76 -12.65
CA ALA A 221 -11.42 -5.78 -13.55
C ALA A 221 -11.11 -5.24 -14.95
N SER A 222 -11.81 -4.21 -15.45
CA SER A 222 -11.54 -3.63 -16.78
C SER A 222 -10.20 -2.90 -16.83
N ALA A 223 -9.81 -2.23 -15.73
CA ALA A 223 -8.52 -1.59 -15.60
C ALA A 223 -7.38 -2.59 -15.29
N THR A 224 -7.68 -3.65 -14.52
CA THR A 224 -6.68 -4.60 -14.04
C THR A 224 -6.47 -5.81 -14.96
N ALA A 225 -7.43 -6.13 -15.86
CA ALA A 225 -7.37 -7.31 -16.74
C ALA A 225 -6.08 -7.41 -17.56
N ILE A 226 -5.47 -6.28 -17.89
CA ILE A 226 -4.20 -6.25 -18.62
C ILE A 226 -3.02 -6.85 -17.84
N TYR A 227 -3.08 -6.84 -16.50
CA TYR A 227 -2.12 -7.50 -15.61
C TYR A 227 -2.50 -8.94 -15.27
N GLY A 228 -3.69 -9.39 -15.70
CA GLY A 228 -4.16 -10.77 -15.64
C GLY A 228 -4.32 -11.33 -14.25
N SER A 229 -3.83 -12.54 -14.08
CA SER A 229 -4.02 -13.40 -12.91
C SER A 229 -3.43 -12.90 -11.58
N ARG A 230 -2.66 -11.82 -11.59
CA ARG A 230 -2.11 -11.23 -10.37
C ARG A 230 -2.85 -9.97 -9.91
N ALA A 231 -3.84 -9.55 -10.69
CA ALA A 231 -4.51 -8.28 -10.50
C ALA A 231 -5.94 -8.42 -9.94
N SER A 232 -6.32 -9.61 -9.47
CA SER A 232 -7.62 -9.85 -8.83
C SER A 232 -7.86 -8.94 -7.62
N ASN A 233 -6.80 -8.60 -6.89
CA ASN A 233 -6.85 -7.74 -5.70
C ASN A 233 -6.55 -6.27 -6.01
N GLY A 234 -6.55 -5.86 -7.30
CA GLY A 234 -6.15 -4.54 -7.74
C GLY A 234 -4.66 -4.42 -8.03
N VAL A 235 -4.27 -3.27 -8.58
CA VAL A 235 -2.86 -2.98 -8.95
C VAL A 235 -2.48 -1.60 -8.46
N ILE A 236 -1.29 -1.49 -7.87
CA ILE A 236 -0.65 -0.23 -7.50
C ILE A 236 0.54 -0.02 -8.44
N ILE A 237 0.45 0.96 -9.32
CA ILE A 237 1.54 1.34 -10.21
C ILE A 237 2.25 2.54 -9.61
N ILE A 238 3.56 2.42 -9.41
CA ILE A 238 4.43 3.49 -8.95
C ILE A 238 5.29 3.93 -10.12
N THR A 239 5.15 5.19 -10.50
CA THR A 239 6.00 5.81 -11.51
C THR A 239 7.04 6.67 -10.82
N THR A 240 8.31 6.48 -11.15
CA THR A 240 9.38 7.29 -10.58
C THR A 240 9.75 8.46 -11.49
N LYS A 241 10.27 9.55 -10.88
CA LYS A 241 10.67 10.76 -11.56
C LYS A 241 11.77 10.48 -12.59
N LYS A 242 11.64 11.05 -13.77
CA LYS A 242 12.61 10.97 -14.86
C LYS A 242 13.45 12.24 -15.00
N GLY A 243 14.44 12.20 -15.86
CA GLY A 243 15.20 13.39 -16.25
C GLY A 243 14.33 14.37 -17.03
N SER A 244 14.47 15.66 -16.75
CA SER A 244 13.74 16.73 -17.44
C SER A 244 14.51 18.03 -17.43
N GLY A 245 14.26 18.88 -18.44
CA GLY A 245 14.90 20.19 -18.63
C GLY A 245 16.27 20.09 -19.30
N ASP A 246 16.74 21.21 -19.91
CA ASP A 246 17.94 21.26 -20.72
C ASP A 246 19.22 21.44 -19.89
N LYS A 247 19.08 21.91 -18.65
CA LYS A 247 20.20 22.15 -17.74
C LYS A 247 20.17 21.16 -16.60
N MET A 248 21.35 20.83 -16.10
CA MET A 248 21.53 20.05 -14.89
C MET A 248 20.91 20.79 -13.70
N LYS A 249 20.07 20.07 -12.94
CA LYS A 249 19.46 20.53 -11.69
C LYS A 249 19.80 19.57 -10.57
N ILE A 250 19.91 20.11 -9.36
CA ILE A 250 20.16 19.33 -8.15
C ILE A 250 18.99 19.58 -7.19
N SER A 251 18.46 18.51 -6.60
CA SER A 251 17.49 18.59 -5.53
C SER A 251 18.05 17.88 -4.30
N TYR A 252 18.01 18.56 -3.16
CA TYR A 252 18.35 17.98 -1.86
C TYR A 252 17.15 18.05 -0.94
N ASN A 253 16.73 16.88 -0.44
CA ASN A 253 15.64 16.74 0.52
C ASN A 253 16.19 16.11 1.79
N SER A 254 15.91 16.74 2.93
CA SER A 254 16.36 16.30 4.25
C SER A 254 15.21 16.35 5.24
N SER A 255 15.08 15.35 6.07
CA SER A 255 14.14 15.35 7.21
C SER A 255 14.80 14.81 8.46
N TYR A 256 14.41 15.39 9.59
CA TYR A 256 14.82 14.98 10.93
C TYR A 256 13.58 14.84 11.79
N SER A 257 13.42 13.69 12.44
CA SER A 257 12.24 13.38 13.23
C SER A 257 12.61 12.85 14.61
N LEU A 258 11.83 13.25 15.61
CA LEU A 258 11.81 12.65 16.94
C LEU A 258 10.52 11.86 17.08
N LYS A 259 10.61 10.65 17.62
CA LYS A 259 9.51 9.71 17.81
C LYS A 259 9.29 9.44 19.28
N GLN A 260 8.05 9.52 19.72
CA GLN A 260 7.65 9.21 21.10
C GLN A 260 6.39 8.34 21.10
N ASN A 261 6.33 7.35 21.98
CA ASN A 261 5.10 6.61 22.19
C ASN A 261 4.01 7.53 22.73
N THR A 262 2.78 7.33 22.28
CA THR A 262 1.63 8.15 22.69
C THR A 262 0.97 7.64 23.97
N SER A 263 1.12 6.36 24.26
CA SER A 263 0.51 5.67 25.40
C SER A 263 1.28 4.41 25.76
N THR A 264 1.16 4.02 27.01
CA THR A 264 1.55 2.73 27.57
C THR A 264 0.34 2.11 28.27
N LEU A 265 0.41 0.82 28.58
CA LEU A 265 -0.65 0.16 29.35
C LEU A 265 -0.57 0.54 30.82
N ASP A 266 -1.73 0.71 31.44
CA ASP A 266 -1.84 1.08 32.82
C ASP A 266 -1.65 -0.17 33.73
N VAL A 267 -0.51 -0.23 34.41
CA VAL A 267 -0.12 -1.31 35.32
C VAL A 267 0.14 -0.77 36.72
N MET A 268 0.09 -1.65 37.72
CA MET A 268 0.34 -1.22 39.08
C MET A 268 1.80 -0.79 39.30
N THR A 269 1.99 0.32 39.98
CA THR A 269 3.31 0.69 40.54
C THR A 269 3.70 -0.26 41.66
N GLY A 270 4.97 -0.30 42.04
CA GLY A 270 5.41 -1.17 43.14
C GLY A 270 4.67 -0.90 44.45
N ASP A 271 4.37 0.38 44.77
CA ASP A 271 3.59 0.75 45.95
C ASP A 271 2.13 0.31 45.86
N GLN A 272 1.50 0.50 44.71
CA GLN A 272 0.13 0.01 44.48
C GLN A 272 0.05 -1.50 44.57
N TYR A 273 1.01 -2.22 44.00
CA TYR A 273 1.09 -3.67 44.08
C TYR A 273 1.24 -4.17 45.51
N ARG A 274 2.17 -3.58 46.31
CA ARG A 274 2.34 -3.95 47.73
C ARG A 274 1.06 -3.71 48.54
N ASN A 275 0.41 -2.57 48.35
CA ASN A 275 -0.84 -2.25 49.04
C ASN A 275 -1.95 -3.23 48.65
N TYR A 276 -2.10 -3.49 47.38
CA TYR A 276 -3.09 -4.42 46.86
C TYR A 276 -2.91 -5.84 47.40
N VAL A 277 -1.68 -6.38 47.38
CA VAL A 277 -1.35 -7.69 47.91
C VAL A 277 -1.65 -7.76 49.42
N ASN A 278 -1.26 -6.75 50.20
CA ASN A 278 -1.53 -6.71 51.62
C ASN A 278 -3.03 -6.63 51.96
N GLU A 279 -3.84 -6.03 51.11
CA GLU A 279 -5.30 -5.93 51.29
C GLU A 279 -6.00 -7.23 50.85
N VAL A 280 -5.73 -7.71 49.63
CA VAL A 280 -6.45 -8.83 49.01
C VAL A 280 -6.09 -10.17 49.62
N TYR A 281 -4.81 -10.36 50.01
CA TYR A 281 -4.33 -11.61 50.59
C TYR A 281 -4.26 -11.57 52.12
N ALA A 282 -4.81 -10.51 52.76
CA ALA A 282 -4.83 -10.41 54.25
C ALA A 282 -5.48 -11.65 54.90
N GLY A 283 -4.78 -12.26 55.87
CA GLY A 283 -5.28 -13.43 56.57
C GLY A 283 -5.20 -14.77 55.79
N THR A 284 -4.59 -14.76 54.63
CA THR A 284 -4.34 -16.00 53.86
C THR A 284 -2.93 -16.51 54.05
N ASP A 285 -2.69 -17.81 53.92
CA ASP A 285 -1.34 -18.41 53.94
C ASP A 285 -0.45 -17.94 52.78
N ARG A 286 -1.05 -17.36 51.74
CA ARG A 286 -0.39 -16.86 50.54
C ARG A 286 0.38 -15.56 50.81
N LEU A 287 -0.11 -14.70 51.73
CA LEU A 287 0.44 -13.37 51.95
C LEU A 287 1.94 -13.42 52.33
N ALA A 288 2.35 -14.25 53.28
CA ALA A 288 3.73 -14.36 53.70
C ALA A 288 4.68 -14.81 52.57
N ASN A 289 4.21 -15.73 51.74
CA ASN A 289 4.97 -16.22 50.58
C ASN A 289 5.16 -15.11 49.52
N ILE A 290 4.09 -14.41 49.16
CA ILE A 290 4.15 -13.30 48.18
C ILE A 290 5.06 -12.19 48.75
N GLN A 291 4.91 -11.82 50.03
CA GLN A 291 5.75 -10.79 50.67
C GLN A 291 7.24 -11.14 50.67
N SER A 292 7.60 -12.43 50.79
CA SER A 292 9.00 -12.87 50.74
C SER A 292 9.65 -12.68 49.39
N MET A 293 8.86 -12.60 48.33
CA MET A 293 9.32 -12.40 46.95
C MET A 293 9.27 -10.93 46.53
N MET A 294 8.53 -10.06 47.26
CA MET A 294 8.47 -8.63 46.99
C MET A 294 9.74 -7.92 47.42
N GLY A 295 10.31 -7.12 46.54
CA GLY A 295 11.35 -6.15 46.89
C GLY A 295 10.78 -4.79 47.31
N THR A 296 11.67 -3.85 47.57
CA THR A 296 11.34 -2.48 47.95
C THR A 296 11.33 -1.48 46.78
N ALA A 297 11.70 -1.91 45.59
CA ALA A 297 11.77 -1.07 44.42
C ALA A 297 10.37 -0.65 43.91
N ASN A 298 10.35 0.39 43.08
CA ASN A 298 9.17 0.89 42.37
C ASN A 298 9.56 1.12 40.91
N THR A 299 9.65 0.02 40.15
CA THR A 299 10.23 0.00 38.82
C THR A 299 9.15 0.16 37.76
N ASP A 300 9.25 1.16 36.89
CA ASP A 300 8.46 1.29 35.67
C ASP A 300 9.19 0.59 34.53
N TRP A 301 8.76 -0.64 34.24
CA TRP A 301 9.37 -1.47 33.21
C TRP A 301 9.09 -0.95 31.81
N GLN A 302 7.94 -0.32 31.57
CA GLN A 302 7.60 0.22 30.25
C GLN A 302 8.49 1.43 29.90
N ASP A 303 8.77 2.31 30.88
CA ASP A 303 9.71 3.42 30.65
C ASP A 303 11.14 2.91 30.36
N LEU A 304 11.52 1.81 31.00
CA LEU A 304 12.85 1.22 30.83
C LEU A 304 13.08 0.59 29.46
N ILE A 305 12.05 0.05 28.78
CA ILE A 305 12.19 -0.58 27.47
C ILE A 305 12.00 0.40 26.31
N TYR A 306 11.31 1.52 26.52
CA TYR A 306 11.08 2.51 25.48
C TYR A 306 12.11 3.66 25.52
N ARG A 307 12.21 4.37 24.40
CA ARG A 307 13.05 5.57 24.25
C ARG A 307 12.35 6.60 23.34
N THR A 308 12.75 7.86 23.48
CA THR A 308 12.56 8.83 22.41
C THR A 308 13.54 8.47 21.29
N ALA A 309 13.01 8.06 20.14
CA ALA A 309 13.79 7.56 19.03
C ALA A 309 14.02 8.67 17.99
N PHE A 310 15.11 8.54 17.25
CA PHE A 310 15.51 9.48 16.21
C PHE A 310 15.32 8.85 14.83
N SER A 311 14.93 9.66 13.83
CA SER A 311 14.87 9.26 12.43
C SER A 311 15.34 10.38 11.54
N THR A 312 16.07 10.03 10.47
CA THR A 312 16.45 10.96 9.42
C THR A 312 16.36 10.33 8.04
N ASP A 313 15.93 11.11 7.06
CA ASP A 313 15.95 10.75 5.65
C ASP A 313 16.65 11.84 4.87
N GLN A 314 17.65 11.43 4.07
CA GLN A 314 18.50 12.30 3.27
C GLN A 314 18.44 11.84 1.81
N ASN A 315 18.09 12.72 0.89
CA ASN A 315 18.03 12.41 -0.53
C ASN A 315 18.66 13.52 -1.38
N VAL A 316 19.56 13.13 -2.25
CA VAL A 316 20.17 14.01 -3.26
C VAL A 316 19.83 13.47 -4.64
N SER A 317 19.28 14.31 -5.50
CA SER A 317 18.98 13.93 -6.88
C SER A 317 19.63 14.91 -7.86
N LEU A 318 20.24 14.36 -8.89
CA LEU A 318 20.80 15.07 -10.04
C LEU A 318 19.99 14.72 -11.27
N TYR A 319 19.45 15.70 -11.98
CA TYR A 319 18.64 15.45 -13.16
C TYR A 319 18.78 16.54 -14.21
N GLY A 320 18.52 16.19 -15.46
CA GLY A 320 18.65 17.07 -16.61
C GLY A 320 18.61 16.33 -17.92
N SER A 321 19.09 16.95 -19.00
CA SER A 321 19.26 16.30 -20.30
C SER A 321 20.60 16.70 -20.92
N VAL A 322 21.27 15.73 -21.55
CA VAL A 322 22.48 16.00 -22.36
C VAL A 322 22.04 16.24 -23.80
N LYS A 323 22.28 17.48 -24.31
CA LYS A 323 21.91 17.89 -25.67
C LYS A 323 20.44 17.56 -26.04
N GLU A 324 19.53 17.70 -25.09
CA GLU A 324 18.08 17.41 -25.25
C GLU A 324 17.73 15.98 -25.68
N LYS A 325 18.73 15.15 -25.97
CA LYS A 325 18.54 13.76 -26.48
C LYS A 325 18.68 12.69 -25.43
N LEU A 326 19.35 12.97 -24.31
CA LEU A 326 19.56 12.02 -23.23
C LEU A 326 19.07 12.61 -21.90
N PRO A 327 17.80 12.57 -21.59
CA PRO A 327 17.29 12.85 -20.25
C PRO A 327 17.85 11.83 -19.26
N TYR A 328 18.33 12.34 -18.11
CA TYR A 328 18.90 11.50 -17.06
C TYR A 328 18.47 11.97 -15.68
N ARG A 329 18.35 11.04 -14.76
CA ARG A 329 18.19 11.28 -13.33
C ARG A 329 19.01 10.25 -12.55
N VAL A 330 19.77 10.74 -11.58
CA VAL A 330 20.47 9.92 -10.59
C VAL A 330 20.05 10.42 -9.21
N SER A 331 19.62 9.52 -8.35
CA SER A 331 19.21 9.83 -6.98
C SER A 331 19.94 8.93 -6.00
N LEU A 332 20.41 9.51 -4.90
CA LEU A 332 21.05 8.82 -3.79
C LEU A 332 20.27 9.16 -2.51
N GLY A 333 19.89 8.16 -1.75
CA GLY A 333 19.16 8.33 -0.51
C GLY A 333 19.79 7.53 0.63
N TYR A 334 19.67 8.07 1.84
CA TYR A 334 20.01 7.39 3.08
C TYR A 334 18.95 7.66 4.13
N THR A 335 18.43 6.58 4.72
CA THR A 335 17.44 6.62 5.80
C THR A 335 18.02 5.90 7.01
N TYR A 336 17.98 6.57 8.17
CA TYR A 336 18.22 5.96 9.48
C TYR A 336 16.97 6.12 10.32
N ASP A 337 16.45 5.02 10.84
CA ASP A 337 15.14 4.99 11.49
C ASP A 337 15.16 4.11 12.75
N GLU A 338 15.22 4.73 13.94
CA GLU A 338 15.16 4.02 15.22
C GLU A 338 13.73 3.62 15.60
N ALA A 339 13.57 2.44 16.20
CA ALA A 339 12.34 2.05 16.89
C ALA A 339 12.25 2.74 18.27
N THR A 340 11.03 3.00 18.72
CA THR A 340 10.79 3.46 20.12
C THR A 340 11.06 2.36 21.14
N LEU A 341 10.90 1.09 20.76
CA LEU A 341 11.43 -0.02 21.53
C LEU A 341 12.95 -0.05 21.37
N LYS A 342 13.69 -0.06 22.49
CA LYS A 342 15.16 0.02 22.48
C LYS A 342 15.78 -1.09 21.62
N VAL A 343 17.01 -0.86 21.14
CA VAL A 343 17.81 -1.73 20.26
C VAL A 343 17.34 -1.75 18.80
N GLY A 344 16.03 -1.69 18.52
CA GLY A 344 15.51 -1.72 17.18
C GLY A 344 15.96 -0.52 16.32
N ASP A 345 16.46 -0.76 15.11
CA ASP A 345 16.77 0.26 14.10
C ASP A 345 16.74 -0.30 12.68
N ASN A 346 16.56 0.60 11.72
CA ASN A 346 16.60 0.27 10.30
C ASN A 346 17.43 1.29 9.55
N GLN A 347 18.44 0.83 8.81
CA GLN A 347 19.33 1.65 8.00
C GLN A 347 19.19 1.27 6.54
N ARG A 348 18.88 2.24 5.69
CA ARG A 348 18.67 1.99 4.26
C ARG A 348 19.45 3.00 3.44
N ALA A 349 20.31 2.49 2.55
CA ALA A 349 20.92 3.26 1.48
C ALA A 349 20.30 2.85 0.15
N ASN A 350 19.93 3.80 -0.67
CA ASN A 350 19.33 3.55 -1.97
C ASN A 350 19.95 4.43 -3.06
N MET A 351 20.04 3.86 -4.26
CA MET A 351 20.46 4.53 -5.49
C MET A 351 19.44 4.26 -6.58
N SER A 352 19.08 5.28 -7.34
CA SER A 352 18.20 5.16 -8.50
C SER A 352 18.79 5.86 -9.70
N ILE A 353 18.78 5.21 -10.85
CA ILE A 353 19.24 5.75 -12.13
C ILE A 353 18.11 5.58 -13.14
N SER A 354 17.74 6.67 -13.82
CA SER A 354 16.81 6.66 -14.94
C SER A 354 17.41 7.39 -16.13
N LEU A 355 17.46 6.70 -17.28
CA LEU A 355 17.93 7.23 -18.54
C LEU A 355 16.85 7.02 -19.61
N THR A 356 16.53 8.08 -20.35
CA THR A 356 15.48 8.01 -21.39
C THR A 356 15.97 8.55 -22.73
N PRO A 357 17.05 7.97 -23.31
CA PRO A 357 17.56 8.43 -24.61
C PRO A 357 16.58 8.13 -25.75
N LYS A 358 16.61 9.01 -26.76
CA LYS A 358 15.85 8.91 -27.99
C LYS A 358 16.77 8.83 -29.18
N PHE A 359 16.45 7.95 -30.12
CA PHE A 359 17.23 7.66 -31.30
C PHE A 359 16.36 7.72 -32.57
N PHE A 360 17.00 7.84 -33.73
CA PHE A 360 16.35 7.80 -35.04
C PHE A 360 15.20 8.81 -35.17
N GLN A 361 15.46 10.08 -34.83
CA GLN A 361 14.45 11.16 -34.87
C GLN A 361 13.20 10.82 -34.03
N ASP A 362 13.42 10.32 -32.81
CA ASP A 362 12.40 9.92 -31.83
C ASP A 362 11.58 8.66 -32.21
N HIS A 363 12.00 7.88 -33.22
CA HIS A 363 11.36 6.60 -33.53
C HIS A 363 11.67 5.52 -32.51
N LEU A 364 12.91 5.51 -31.94
CA LEU A 364 13.26 4.61 -30.87
C LEU A 364 13.43 5.39 -29.56
N SER A 365 12.57 5.10 -28.58
CA SER A 365 12.69 5.55 -27.21
C SER A 365 13.19 4.40 -26.34
N VAL A 366 14.27 4.61 -25.61
CA VAL A 366 14.78 3.64 -24.62
C VAL A 366 14.50 4.19 -23.24
N ASN A 367 13.97 3.35 -22.37
CA ASN A 367 13.70 3.67 -20.97
C ASN A 367 14.51 2.69 -20.11
N LEU A 368 15.57 3.16 -19.51
CA LEU A 368 16.44 2.35 -18.64
C LEU A 368 16.28 2.84 -17.21
N ASN A 369 15.78 1.97 -16.34
CA ASN A 369 15.69 2.23 -14.91
C ASN A 369 16.48 1.15 -14.17
N ALA A 370 17.30 1.57 -13.21
CA ALA A 370 18.02 0.68 -12.32
C ALA A 370 18.00 1.24 -10.90
N LYS A 371 17.66 0.42 -9.93
CA LYS A 371 17.62 0.77 -8.51
C LYS A 371 18.44 -0.24 -7.73
N GLY A 372 19.26 0.25 -6.82
CA GLY A 372 20.04 -0.54 -5.88
C GLY A 372 19.72 -0.12 -4.46
N ILE A 373 19.57 -1.09 -3.57
CA ILE A 373 19.20 -0.88 -2.17
C ILE A 373 20.06 -1.76 -1.30
N TYR A 374 20.60 -1.16 -0.24
CA TYR A 374 21.16 -1.87 0.89
C TYR A 374 20.34 -1.53 2.12
N ASN A 375 19.87 -2.52 2.84
CA ASN A 375 19.12 -2.36 4.07
C ASN A 375 19.72 -3.22 5.16
N ARG A 376 19.98 -2.61 6.32
CA ARG A 376 20.37 -3.31 7.55
C ARG A 376 19.28 -3.08 8.58
N ALA A 377 18.69 -4.16 9.10
CA ALA A 377 17.66 -4.13 10.11
C ALA A 377 18.13 -4.84 11.37
N ASN A 378 17.96 -4.18 12.51
CA ASN A 378 18.15 -4.73 13.84
C ASN A 378 16.76 -4.84 14.48
N TYR A 379 16.32 -6.07 14.72
CA TYR A 379 14.97 -6.34 15.22
C TYR A 379 14.96 -6.38 16.73
N PRO A 380 14.17 -5.51 17.40
CA PRO A 380 13.99 -5.61 18.84
C PRO A 380 13.13 -6.83 19.16
N ASN A 381 13.34 -7.43 20.32
CA ASN A 381 12.46 -8.48 20.80
C ASN A 381 11.17 -7.89 21.37
N SER A 382 10.07 -8.00 20.61
CA SER A 382 8.75 -7.49 21.01
C SER A 382 8.18 -8.21 22.24
N GLY A 383 8.68 -9.38 22.62
CA GLY A 383 8.32 -10.07 23.87
C GLY A 383 8.55 -9.22 25.11
N ALA A 384 9.54 -8.31 25.05
CA ALA A 384 9.80 -7.33 26.13
C ALA A 384 8.59 -6.47 26.50
N ILE A 385 7.65 -6.22 25.57
CA ILE A 385 6.43 -5.43 25.84
C ILE A 385 5.50 -6.22 26.77
N GLY A 386 5.27 -7.48 26.46
CA GLY A 386 4.46 -8.37 27.31
C GLY A 386 5.08 -8.56 28.70
N ASP A 387 6.38 -8.79 28.74
CA ASP A 387 7.10 -8.94 30.00
C ASP A 387 7.12 -7.62 30.81
N ALA A 388 7.23 -6.45 30.19
CA ALA A 388 7.18 -5.16 30.90
C ALA A 388 5.81 -4.87 31.53
N ILE A 389 4.74 -5.45 31.01
CA ILE A 389 3.39 -5.38 31.57
C ILE A 389 3.26 -6.33 32.76
N SER A 390 3.84 -7.53 32.66
CA SER A 390 3.64 -8.62 33.63
C SER A 390 4.75 -8.78 34.64
N PHE A 391 5.96 -8.26 34.44
CA PHE A 391 7.05 -8.41 35.39
C PHE A 391 6.81 -7.59 36.65
N THR A 392 7.14 -8.14 37.84
CA THR A 392 6.88 -7.47 39.11
C THR A 392 7.54 -6.10 39.21
N PRO A 393 6.81 -5.04 39.62
CA PRO A 393 7.37 -3.70 39.78
C PRO A 393 8.13 -3.51 41.07
N THR A 394 8.14 -4.51 41.95
CA THR A 394 8.71 -4.42 43.31
C THR A 394 10.21 -4.73 43.36
N VAL A 395 10.82 -5.16 42.26
CA VAL A 395 12.25 -5.51 42.20
C VAL A 395 13.04 -4.50 41.38
N ALA A 396 14.32 -4.34 41.71
CA ALA A 396 15.22 -3.52 40.90
C ALA A 396 15.56 -4.21 39.57
N PRO A 397 15.83 -3.44 38.49
CA PRO A 397 16.15 -4.00 37.20
C PRO A 397 17.42 -4.87 37.20
N LYS A 398 18.39 -4.54 38.04
CA LYS A 398 19.67 -5.23 38.15
C LYS A 398 19.94 -5.60 39.60
N MET A 399 20.67 -6.68 39.77
CA MET A 399 21.25 -7.11 41.06
C MET A 399 22.52 -6.33 41.35
N GLU A 400 23.07 -6.50 42.55
CA GLU A 400 24.29 -5.80 43.01
C GLU A 400 25.53 -6.13 42.16
N ASP A 401 25.58 -7.31 41.57
CA ASP A 401 26.65 -7.75 40.67
C ASP A 401 26.52 -7.20 39.23
N GLY A 402 25.46 -6.40 38.98
CA GLY A 402 25.17 -5.80 37.67
C GLY A 402 24.39 -6.67 36.70
N SER A 403 24.13 -7.94 37.02
CA SER A 403 23.29 -8.83 36.23
C SER A 403 21.80 -8.43 36.32
N TYR A 404 21.01 -8.83 35.31
CA TYR A 404 19.57 -8.58 35.34
C TYR A 404 18.88 -9.49 36.32
N PHE A 405 18.00 -8.95 37.19
CA PHE A 405 17.19 -9.75 38.07
C PHE A 405 16.25 -10.64 37.27
N ASN A 406 16.26 -11.95 37.51
CA ASN A 406 15.35 -12.93 36.90
C ASN A 406 14.92 -13.97 37.94
N TRP A 407 13.81 -14.63 37.67
CA TRP A 407 13.29 -15.68 38.53
C TRP A 407 13.94 -17.02 38.18
N TYR A 408 14.38 -17.72 39.27
CA TYR A 408 14.97 -19.04 39.18
C TYR A 408 14.17 -20.04 40.00
N ALA A 409 14.13 -21.29 39.57
CA ALA A 409 13.57 -22.40 40.34
C ALA A 409 14.48 -22.73 41.56
N SER A 410 13.98 -23.50 42.52
CA SER A 410 14.68 -23.86 43.73
C SER A 410 15.98 -24.65 43.49
N ASP A 411 16.11 -25.30 42.35
CA ASP A 411 17.31 -26.00 41.89
C ASP A 411 18.35 -25.11 41.21
N GLY A 412 18.08 -23.81 41.10
CA GLY A 412 18.92 -22.83 40.42
C GLY A 412 18.77 -22.79 38.90
N SER A 413 17.90 -23.60 38.33
CA SER A 413 17.55 -23.51 36.89
C SER A 413 16.67 -22.29 36.62
N ALA A 414 16.65 -21.82 35.38
CA ALA A 414 15.78 -20.72 34.96
C ALA A 414 14.30 -21.10 35.10
N ASN A 415 13.51 -20.31 35.82
CA ASN A 415 12.08 -20.55 35.93
C ASN A 415 11.39 -20.26 34.56
N THR A 416 10.97 -21.31 33.86
CA THR A 416 10.40 -21.21 32.52
C THR A 416 8.98 -20.65 32.48
N MET A 417 8.29 -20.62 33.64
CA MET A 417 6.91 -20.13 33.76
C MET A 417 6.84 -18.64 34.10
N ALA A 418 7.87 -18.09 34.71
CA ALA A 418 7.93 -16.68 35.12
C ALA A 418 8.10 -15.76 33.91
N SER A 419 7.64 -14.50 34.02
CA SER A 419 8.03 -13.46 33.07
C SER A 419 9.55 -13.26 33.10
N ILE A 420 10.14 -12.85 31.99
CA ILE A 420 11.56 -12.54 31.87
C ILE A 420 11.77 -11.07 32.20
N ASN A 421 12.90 -10.71 32.81
CA ASN A 421 13.26 -9.31 32.93
C ASN A 421 13.20 -8.59 31.59
N PRO A 422 12.39 -7.52 31.47
CA PRO A 422 12.21 -6.81 30.20
C PRO A 422 13.52 -6.31 29.57
N LEU A 423 14.51 -5.97 30.38
CA LEU A 423 15.83 -5.54 29.89
C LEU A 423 16.65 -6.73 29.36
N SER A 424 16.53 -7.92 29.93
CA SER A 424 17.09 -9.15 29.33
C SER A 424 16.47 -9.44 27.98
N GLN A 425 15.14 -9.27 27.84
CA GLN A 425 14.46 -9.42 26.56
C GLN A 425 14.95 -8.44 25.49
N ILE A 426 15.37 -7.24 25.90
CA ILE A 426 15.85 -6.20 24.98
C ILE A 426 17.32 -6.41 24.58
N TYR A 427 18.20 -6.74 25.54
CA TYR A 427 19.65 -6.66 25.34
C TYR A 427 20.35 -7.99 25.13
N ASP A 428 19.75 -9.12 25.58
CA ASP A 428 20.36 -10.43 25.41
C ASP A 428 20.18 -11.03 24.00
N PRO A 429 19.05 -10.81 23.29
CA PRO A 429 18.90 -11.30 21.93
C PRO A 429 19.67 -10.45 20.90
N TYR A 430 20.27 -11.14 19.94
CA TYR A 430 20.83 -10.54 18.74
C TYR A 430 20.04 -11.00 17.51
N ASN A 431 19.46 -10.07 16.76
CA ASN A 431 18.70 -10.37 15.55
C ASN A 431 18.91 -9.29 14.50
N VAL A 432 19.90 -9.50 13.65
CA VAL A 432 20.29 -8.54 12.62
C VAL A 432 20.27 -9.20 11.26
N ASN A 433 19.80 -8.49 10.26
CA ASN A 433 19.97 -8.88 8.87
C ASN A 433 20.44 -7.75 7.96
N ASP A 434 21.09 -8.16 6.89
CA ASP A 434 21.57 -7.33 5.80
C ASP A 434 20.91 -7.77 4.50
N THR A 435 20.23 -6.87 3.81
CA THR A 435 19.55 -7.12 2.54
C THR A 435 20.12 -6.26 1.43
N TRP A 436 20.55 -6.90 0.36
CA TRP A 436 20.87 -6.28 -0.91
C TRP A 436 19.76 -6.54 -1.91
N ARG A 437 19.23 -5.50 -2.54
CA ARG A 437 18.23 -5.61 -3.59
C ARG A 437 18.61 -4.76 -4.78
N SER A 438 18.44 -5.31 -5.97
CA SER A 438 18.54 -4.57 -7.22
C SER A 438 17.34 -4.89 -8.09
N MET A 439 16.71 -3.85 -8.61
CA MET A 439 15.57 -3.97 -9.52
C MET A 439 15.69 -2.97 -10.64
N GLY A 440 15.13 -3.31 -11.78
CA GLY A 440 15.13 -2.40 -12.90
C GLY A 440 14.57 -3.00 -14.16
N ASN A 441 14.50 -2.16 -15.19
CA ASN A 441 14.08 -2.59 -16.51
C ASN A 441 14.78 -1.82 -17.61
N MET A 442 14.76 -2.42 -18.79
CA MET A 442 15.06 -1.78 -20.07
C MET A 442 13.84 -1.93 -20.97
N GLN A 443 13.19 -0.83 -21.27
CA GLN A 443 12.08 -0.78 -22.18
C GLN A 443 12.50 -0.12 -23.50
N LEU A 444 12.23 -0.77 -24.61
CA LEU A 444 12.43 -0.28 -25.95
C LEU A 444 11.06 -0.02 -26.59
N ASP A 445 10.78 1.21 -27.00
CA ASP A 445 9.57 1.59 -27.71
C ASP A 445 9.95 2.09 -29.10
N TYR A 446 9.57 1.37 -30.14
CA TYR A 446 9.95 1.65 -31.51
C TYR A 446 8.74 1.93 -32.40
N LYS A 447 8.65 3.17 -32.89
CA LYS A 447 7.68 3.55 -33.94
C LYS A 447 8.22 3.09 -35.28
N ILE A 448 7.44 2.32 -36.03
CA ILE A 448 7.86 1.80 -37.34
C ILE A 448 7.99 2.96 -38.32
N HIS A 449 9.16 3.12 -38.94
CA HIS A 449 9.38 4.15 -39.94
C HIS A 449 8.43 3.99 -41.13
N GLY A 450 7.72 5.07 -41.50
CA GLY A 450 6.73 5.06 -42.57
C GLY A 450 5.38 4.43 -42.18
N PHE A 451 5.24 3.95 -40.96
CA PHE A 451 4.00 3.46 -40.39
C PHE A 451 3.95 3.74 -38.87
N GLU A 452 4.06 5.02 -38.53
CA GLU A 452 4.22 5.50 -37.15
C GLU A 452 3.01 5.23 -36.26
N ASP A 453 1.86 4.89 -36.83
CA ASP A 453 0.67 4.44 -36.11
C ASP A 453 0.92 3.11 -35.37
N LEU A 454 1.92 2.30 -35.82
CA LEU A 454 2.30 1.03 -35.21
C LEU A 454 3.59 1.17 -34.41
N ARG A 455 3.54 0.77 -33.14
CA ARG A 455 4.68 0.72 -32.24
C ARG A 455 4.94 -0.70 -31.77
N LEU A 456 6.21 -1.05 -31.62
CA LEU A 456 6.64 -2.30 -31.00
C LEU A 456 7.33 -1.96 -29.68
N ASN A 457 6.93 -2.64 -28.63
CA ASN A 457 7.48 -2.44 -27.30
C ASN A 457 8.08 -3.76 -26.78
N LEU A 458 9.30 -3.66 -26.27
CA LEU A 458 10.00 -4.75 -25.58
C LEU A 458 10.40 -4.26 -24.20
N ASN A 459 9.94 -4.91 -23.13
CA ASN A 459 10.31 -4.64 -21.74
C ASN A 459 11.01 -5.85 -21.15
N LEU A 460 12.24 -5.66 -20.70
CA LEU A 460 13.06 -6.65 -19.99
C LEU A 460 13.22 -6.15 -18.56
N GLY A 461 12.65 -6.85 -17.60
CA GLY A 461 12.66 -6.48 -16.19
C GLY A 461 13.35 -7.51 -15.31
N TYR A 462 13.86 -7.04 -14.18
CA TYR A 462 14.42 -7.90 -13.13
C TYR A 462 14.19 -7.30 -11.75
N ASP A 463 14.07 -8.19 -10.76
CA ASP A 463 14.06 -7.88 -9.33
C ASP A 463 14.81 -8.98 -8.61
N PHE A 464 15.97 -8.65 -8.05
CA PHE A 464 16.84 -9.57 -7.36
C PHE A 464 17.10 -9.08 -5.95
N SER A 465 16.93 -9.94 -4.93
CA SER A 465 17.32 -9.64 -3.56
C SER A 465 18.07 -10.80 -2.91
N ARG A 466 18.99 -10.45 -2.02
CA ARG A 466 19.70 -11.38 -1.15
C ARG A 466 19.73 -10.80 0.27
N THR A 467 19.18 -11.56 1.20
CA THR A 467 19.20 -11.25 2.63
C THR A 467 20.05 -12.28 3.36
N THR A 468 20.96 -11.82 4.20
CA THR A 468 21.69 -12.66 5.16
C THR A 468 21.36 -12.20 6.56
N GLY A 469 21.10 -13.11 7.47
CA GLY A 469 20.74 -12.78 8.84
C GLY A 469 21.39 -13.68 9.86
N THR A 470 21.56 -13.13 11.06
CA THR A 470 22.12 -13.82 12.22
C THR A 470 21.21 -13.59 13.41
N THR A 471 20.87 -14.66 14.10
CA THR A 471 20.04 -14.63 15.32
C THR A 471 20.65 -15.53 16.38
N TYR A 472 20.79 -15.01 17.61
CA TYR A 472 21.20 -15.79 18.77
C TYR A 472 20.79 -15.06 20.06
N ASN A 473 20.79 -15.80 21.19
CA ASN A 473 20.75 -15.22 22.53
C ASN A 473 22.18 -15.21 23.10
N GLU A 474 22.50 -14.22 23.93
CA GLU A 474 23.80 -14.17 24.58
C GLU A 474 23.97 -15.37 25.49
N LEU A 475 25.12 -16.06 25.42
CA LEU A 475 25.40 -17.27 26.18
C LEU A 475 25.39 -16.97 27.68
N GLY A 476 24.65 -17.77 28.44
CA GLY A 476 24.48 -17.59 29.87
C GLY A 476 23.39 -16.60 30.30
N SER A 477 22.76 -15.92 29.33
CA SER A 477 21.56 -15.13 29.54
C SER A 477 20.39 -15.98 30.03
N ILE A 478 19.36 -15.36 30.57
CA ILE A 478 18.15 -16.07 31.00
C ILE A 478 17.43 -16.71 29.79
N LEU A 479 17.49 -16.09 28.64
CA LEU A 479 16.91 -16.61 27.40
C LEU A 479 17.65 -17.86 26.93
N SER A 480 18.98 -17.82 26.94
CA SER A 480 19.84 -18.98 26.64
C SER A 480 19.60 -20.12 27.62
N LYS A 481 19.54 -19.83 28.93
CA LYS A 481 19.26 -20.83 29.97
C LYS A 481 17.90 -21.48 29.85
N ARG A 482 16.85 -20.70 29.48
CA ARG A 482 15.49 -21.25 29.22
C ARG A 482 15.42 -22.11 27.97
N ALA A 483 16.13 -21.71 26.94
CA ALA A 483 16.21 -22.48 25.70
C ALA A 483 16.99 -23.80 25.89
N GLY A 484 17.90 -23.85 26.89
CA GLY A 484 18.70 -25.02 27.20
C GLY A 484 19.52 -25.48 26.01
N ALA A 485 19.46 -26.78 25.69
CA ALA A 485 20.16 -27.35 24.53
C ALA A 485 19.64 -26.81 23.18
N ALA A 486 18.52 -26.10 23.16
CA ALA A 486 17.93 -25.50 21.99
C ALA A 486 18.36 -24.02 21.76
N ASP A 487 19.36 -23.54 22.49
CA ASP A 487 19.92 -22.21 22.28
C ASP A 487 20.98 -22.27 21.17
N TYR A 488 20.60 -21.77 20.01
CA TYR A 488 21.43 -21.88 18.81
C TYR A 488 21.85 -20.51 18.29
N TYR A 489 23.08 -20.45 17.80
CA TYR A 489 23.53 -19.44 16.89
C TYR A 489 23.02 -19.80 15.48
N LYS A 490 22.13 -18.99 14.92
CA LYS A 490 21.46 -19.26 13.65
C LYS A 490 21.91 -18.28 12.58
N GLU A 491 22.34 -18.83 11.46
CA GLU A 491 22.58 -18.08 10.23
C GLU A 491 21.58 -18.48 9.15
N TYR A 492 21.07 -17.52 8.41
CA TYR A 492 20.22 -17.78 7.28
C TYR A 492 20.56 -16.89 6.09
N ALA A 493 20.27 -17.36 4.90
CA ALA A 493 20.41 -16.61 3.67
C ALA A 493 19.22 -16.89 2.75
N ASN A 494 18.54 -15.81 2.38
CA ASN A 494 17.45 -15.81 1.41
C ASN A 494 17.91 -15.14 0.13
N GLN A 495 17.55 -15.72 -1.01
CA GLN A 495 17.71 -15.11 -2.32
C GLN A 495 16.38 -15.19 -3.06
N ASN A 496 15.88 -14.04 -3.51
CA ASN A 496 14.70 -13.95 -4.37
C ASN A 496 15.14 -13.40 -5.72
N SER A 497 14.60 -13.93 -6.80
CA SER A 497 14.76 -13.36 -8.12
C SER A 497 13.46 -13.46 -8.93
N ASN A 498 13.15 -12.38 -9.60
CA ASN A 498 12.05 -12.27 -10.52
C ASN A 498 12.59 -11.70 -11.83
N THR A 499 12.35 -12.38 -12.93
CA THR A 499 12.71 -11.92 -14.28
C THR A 499 11.47 -11.82 -15.14
N LEU A 500 11.43 -10.77 -15.93
CA LEU A 500 10.27 -10.40 -16.77
C LEU A 500 10.73 -10.17 -18.20
N LEU A 501 9.98 -10.71 -19.16
CA LEU A 501 10.03 -10.35 -20.57
C LEU A 501 8.63 -10.07 -21.05
N GLU A 502 8.40 -8.89 -21.62
CA GLU A 502 7.16 -8.50 -22.23
C GLU A 502 7.43 -7.95 -23.62
N PHE A 503 6.64 -8.40 -24.57
CA PHE A 503 6.69 -7.91 -25.94
C PHE A 503 5.28 -7.67 -26.45
N TYR A 504 5.01 -6.47 -26.97
CA TYR A 504 3.71 -6.17 -27.55
C TYR A 504 3.81 -5.19 -28.71
N GLY A 505 2.85 -5.30 -29.63
CA GLY A 505 2.58 -4.32 -30.65
C GLY A 505 1.38 -3.47 -30.29
N ASN A 506 1.44 -2.19 -30.57
CA ASN A 506 0.35 -1.24 -30.37
C ASN A 506 0.12 -0.44 -31.64
N TYR A 507 -1.09 -0.53 -32.19
CA TYR A 507 -1.57 0.27 -33.30
C TYR A 507 -2.53 1.33 -32.79
N ASN A 508 -2.20 2.60 -33.01
CA ASN A 508 -2.99 3.74 -32.54
C ASN A 508 -3.23 4.72 -33.68
N LYS A 509 -4.51 4.96 -33.99
CA LYS A 509 -4.89 5.83 -35.11
C LYS A 509 -6.19 6.58 -34.90
N GLU A 510 -6.20 7.83 -35.33
CA GLU A 510 -7.40 8.66 -35.45
C GLU A 510 -7.95 8.64 -36.86
N PHE A 511 -9.26 8.41 -37.01
CA PHE A 511 -10.01 8.40 -38.27
C PHE A 511 -11.18 9.40 -38.18
N GLY A 512 -10.92 10.68 -38.34
CA GLY A 512 -11.94 11.72 -38.16
C GLY A 512 -12.46 11.77 -36.73
N ILE A 513 -13.72 11.36 -36.48
CA ILE A 513 -14.30 11.32 -35.12
C ILE A 513 -14.00 10.01 -34.37
N HIS A 514 -13.35 9.06 -35.00
CA HIS A 514 -13.05 7.75 -34.47
C HIS A 514 -11.59 7.66 -34.04
N HIS A 515 -11.33 7.14 -32.86
CA HIS A 515 -10.00 6.82 -32.40
C HIS A 515 -9.94 5.34 -32.05
N LEU A 516 -8.97 4.63 -32.62
CA LEU A 516 -8.75 3.19 -32.42
C LEU A 516 -7.34 2.97 -31.88
N ASP A 517 -7.26 2.26 -30.75
CA ASP A 517 -6.02 1.78 -30.16
C ASP A 517 -6.14 0.27 -29.94
N VAL A 518 -5.30 -0.49 -30.63
CA VAL A 518 -5.29 -1.96 -30.57
C VAL A 518 -3.92 -2.44 -30.13
N MET A 519 -3.89 -3.26 -29.12
CA MET A 519 -2.67 -3.84 -28.58
C MET A 519 -2.79 -5.36 -28.52
N ALA A 520 -1.70 -6.05 -28.86
CA ALA A 520 -1.56 -7.49 -28.65
C ALA A 520 -0.13 -7.82 -28.22
N GLY A 521 0.03 -8.75 -27.31
CA GLY A 521 1.33 -9.05 -26.76
C GLY A 521 1.46 -10.36 -26.01
N TYR A 522 2.68 -10.58 -25.55
CA TYR A 522 3.15 -11.74 -24.83
C TYR A 522 3.92 -11.29 -23.59
N SER A 523 3.74 -11.99 -22.47
CA SER A 523 4.50 -11.79 -21.23
C SER A 523 4.99 -13.13 -20.69
N TRP A 524 6.23 -13.15 -20.24
CA TRP A 524 6.84 -14.29 -19.56
C TRP A 524 7.49 -13.79 -18.27
N GLN A 525 7.27 -14.52 -17.18
CA GLN A 525 7.86 -14.20 -15.88
C GLN A 525 8.31 -15.47 -15.18
N HIS A 526 9.49 -15.41 -14.55
CA HIS A 526 10.04 -16.45 -13.71
C HIS A 526 10.31 -15.91 -12.32
N ASN A 527 9.74 -16.57 -11.32
CA ASN A 527 9.94 -16.27 -9.90
C ASN A 527 10.69 -17.44 -9.25
N TYR A 528 11.77 -17.13 -8.55
CA TYR A 528 12.64 -18.10 -7.90
C TYR A 528 13.03 -17.62 -6.51
N VAL A 529 12.94 -18.53 -5.53
CA VAL A 529 13.39 -18.32 -4.15
C VAL A 529 14.34 -19.43 -3.74
N LYS A 530 15.42 -19.06 -3.09
CA LYS A 530 16.36 -19.97 -2.48
C LYS A 530 16.55 -19.60 -1.02
N TYR A 531 16.38 -20.56 -0.13
CA TYR A 531 16.55 -20.38 1.31
C TYR A 531 17.57 -21.36 1.85
N ASN A 532 18.53 -20.86 2.65
CA ASN A 532 19.52 -21.65 3.37
C ASN A 532 19.47 -21.28 4.85
N GLN A 533 19.60 -22.25 5.73
CA GLN A 533 19.69 -22.03 7.17
C GLN A 533 20.66 -23.02 7.79
N THR A 534 21.56 -22.51 8.65
CA THR A 534 22.47 -23.31 9.47
C THR A 534 22.33 -22.88 10.93
N GLU A 535 22.20 -23.82 11.83
CA GLU A 535 22.14 -23.62 13.27
C GLU A 535 23.35 -24.28 13.92
N TYR A 536 23.96 -23.58 14.88
CA TYR A 536 25.12 -24.03 15.63
C TYR A 536 24.76 -24.14 17.10
N TYR A 537 25.36 -25.05 17.88
CA TYR A 537 25.09 -25.20 19.29
C TYR A 537 25.55 -24.02 20.13
N ASN A 538 26.58 -23.32 19.70
CA ASN A 538 27.16 -22.21 20.46
C ASN A 538 27.39 -21.00 19.58
N ASN A 539 27.48 -19.84 20.20
CA ASN A 539 27.78 -18.57 19.51
C ASN A 539 29.19 -18.56 18.88
N ASP A 540 30.10 -19.47 19.30
CA ASP A 540 31.44 -19.63 18.73
C ASP A 540 31.46 -20.45 17.42
N ARG A 541 30.30 -21.00 17.02
CA ARG A 541 30.11 -21.82 15.82
C ARG A 541 30.96 -23.10 15.80
N SER A 542 31.40 -23.57 16.97
CA SER A 542 32.31 -24.73 17.07
C SER A 542 31.67 -26.03 16.58
N LYS A 543 30.37 -26.18 16.64
CA LYS A 543 29.64 -27.37 16.29
C LYS A 543 28.31 -27.06 15.60
N VAL A 544 28.11 -27.53 14.38
CA VAL A 544 26.83 -27.48 13.68
C VAL A 544 25.81 -28.35 14.40
N TYR A 545 24.66 -27.77 14.77
CA TYR A 545 23.53 -28.50 15.29
C TYR A 545 22.61 -28.99 14.17
N LEU A 546 22.24 -28.10 13.26
CA LEU A 546 21.32 -28.38 12.17
C LEU A 546 21.73 -27.58 10.93
N GLN A 547 21.94 -28.31 9.84
CA GLN A 547 22.04 -27.71 8.52
C GLN A 547 20.82 -28.12 7.72
N LYS A 548 19.85 -27.18 7.53
CA LYS A 548 18.70 -27.48 6.71
C LYS A 548 19.13 -27.63 5.23
N PRO A 549 18.57 -28.60 4.51
CA PRO A 549 18.74 -28.66 3.06
C PRO A 549 18.36 -27.33 2.41
N THR A 550 19.10 -26.99 1.36
CA THR A 550 18.75 -25.79 0.57
C THR A 550 17.35 -25.94 -0.01
N ASP A 551 16.45 -25.10 0.41
CA ASP A 551 15.09 -25.03 -0.12
C ASP A 551 15.09 -24.15 -1.37
N ARG A 552 14.56 -24.69 -2.48
CA ARG A 552 14.44 -23.99 -3.77
C ARG A 552 13.02 -24.10 -4.26
N ARG A 553 12.42 -22.96 -4.57
CA ARG A 553 11.03 -22.87 -5.01
C ARG A 553 10.96 -21.94 -6.20
N GLU A 554 10.18 -22.32 -7.19
CA GLU A 554 10.01 -21.50 -8.40
C GLU A 554 8.65 -21.70 -9.02
N TYR A 555 8.22 -20.69 -9.76
CA TYR A 555 7.10 -20.79 -10.66
C TYR A 555 7.26 -19.87 -11.86
N TYR A 556 6.60 -20.23 -12.92
CA TYR A 556 6.55 -19.51 -14.19
C TYR A 556 5.13 -19.03 -14.45
N LEU A 557 5.03 -17.81 -14.99
CA LEU A 557 3.82 -17.26 -15.57
C LEU A 557 4.07 -16.95 -17.04
N LEU A 558 3.15 -17.33 -17.90
CA LEU A 558 3.18 -17.10 -19.32
C LEU A 558 1.83 -16.59 -19.75
N SER A 559 1.79 -15.55 -20.59
CA SER A 559 0.53 -14.89 -20.92
C SER A 559 0.51 -14.40 -22.35
N PHE A 560 -0.66 -14.55 -22.99
CA PHE A 560 -1.02 -13.86 -24.21
C PHE A 560 -2.15 -12.88 -23.91
N PHE A 561 -2.06 -11.66 -24.44
CA PHE A 561 -3.05 -10.65 -24.16
C PHE A 561 -3.33 -9.75 -25.35
N GLY A 562 -4.54 -9.21 -25.38
CA GLY A 562 -4.96 -8.19 -26.34
C GLY A 562 -5.92 -7.20 -25.71
N ARG A 563 -5.88 -5.97 -26.18
CA ARG A 563 -6.80 -4.91 -25.78
C ARG A 563 -7.18 -4.06 -26.98
N ILE A 564 -8.44 -3.68 -27.04
CA ILE A 564 -8.98 -2.75 -28.00
C ILE A 564 -9.63 -1.61 -27.24
N ASN A 565 -9.15 -0.39 -27.45
CA ASN A 565 -9.81 0.84 -27.01
C ASN A 565 -10.37 1.52 -28.28
N TYR A 566 -11.64 1.85 -28.24
CA TYR A 566 -12.30 2.52 -29.34
C TYR A 566 -13.14 3.67 -28.84
N SER A 567 -12.96 4.86 -29.40
CA SER A 567 -13.78 6.01 -29.03
C SER A 567 -14.39 6.67 -30.25
N ILE A 568 -15.58 7.23 -30.05
CA ILE A 568 -16.34 7.98 -31.02
C ILE A 568 -16.49 9.40 -30.51
N ASN A 569 -15.86 10.36 -31.22
CA ASN A 569 -15.92 11.80 -30.90
C ASN A 569 -15.55 12.12 -29.44
N SER A 570 -14.70 11.28 -28.79
CA SER A 570 -14.38 11.35 -27.35
C SER A 570 -15.58 11.31 -26.42
N LYS A 571 -16.79 10.97 -26.92
CA LYS A 571 -18.04 10.87 -26.18
C LYS A 571 -18.33 9.46 -25.69
N TYR A 572 -18.21 8.50 -26.60
CA TYR A 572 -18.50 7.10 -26.34
C TYR A 572 -17.20 6.33 -26.42
N LEU A 573 -16.80 5.72 -25.29
CA LEU A 573 -15.54 5.02 -25.17
C LEU A 573 -15.80 3.56 -24.83
N PHE A 574 -15.15 2.66 -25.56
CA PHE A 574 -15.26 1.22 -25.38
C PHE A 574 -13.87 0.64 -25.15
N THR A 575 -13.74 -0.24 -24.19
CA THR A 575 -12.54 -1.03 -23.95
C THR A 575 -12.90 -2.50 -23.88
N PHE A 576 -12.21 -3.33 -24.65
CA PHE A 576 -12.28 -4.78 -24.58
C PHE A 576 -10.89 -5.34 -24.35
N SER A 577 -10.73 -6.23 -23.37
CA SER A 577 -9.47 -6.92 -23.13
C SER A 577 -9.71 -8.41 -23.00
N LEU A 578 -8.77 -9.17 -23.53
CA LEU A 578 -8.72 -10.62 -23.39
C LEU A 578 -7.31 -11.02 -23.02
N ARG A 579 -7.17 -11.82 -21.97
CA ARG A 579 -5.91 -12.35 -21.53
C ARG A 579 -6.03 -13.83 -21.21
N ASP A 580 -5.05 -14.60 -21.64
CA ASP A 580 -4.93 -16.05 -21.37
C ASP A 580 -3.61 -16.27 -20.63
N ASP A 581 -3.69 -16.67 -19.36
CA ASP A 581 -2.56 -16.84 -18.46
C ASP A 581 -2.32 -18.31 -18.15
N ALA A 582 -1.08 -18.75 -18.19
CA ALA A 582 -0.65 -20.05 -17.70
C ALA A 582 0.25 -19.92 -16.47
N SER A 583 -0.02 -20.73 -15.43
CA SER A 583 0.81 -20.84 -14.24
C SER A 583 1.35 -22.24 -14.04
N SER A 584 2.64 -22.38 -13.79
CA SER A 584 3.25 -23.66 -13.43
C SER A 584 2.85 -24.17 -12.04
N ARG A 585 2.13 -23.39 -11.25
CA ARG A 585 1.57 -23.81 -9.94
C ARG A 585 0.45 -24.83 -10.07
N PHE A 586 -0.13 -24.96 -11.28
CA PHE A 586 -1.23 -25.87 -11.59
C PHE A 586 -0.80 -26.99 -12.55
N SER A 587 -1.52 -28.09 -12.50
CA SER A 587 -1.31 -29.23 -13.39
C SER A 587 -1.50 -28.84 -14.86
N LYS A 588 -1.02 -29.69 -15.77
CA LYS A 588 -1.11 -29.44 -17.22
C LYS A 588 -2.53 -29.10 -17.70
N ASP A 589 -3.54 -29.74 -17.11
CA ASP A 589 -4.93 -29.60 -17.54
C ASP A 589 -5.62 -28.34 -17.00
N ASN A 590 -5.09 -27.77 -15.89
CA ASN A 590 -5.68 -26.64 -15.16
C ASN A 590 -4.83 -25.35 -15.18
N ARG A 591 -3.69 -25.34 -15.89
CA ARG A 591 -2.73 -24.23 -15.84
C ARG A 591 -3.18 -22.98 -16.59
N TRP A 592 -4.02 -23.11 -17.61
CA TRP A 592 -4.50 -22.00 -18.42
C TRP A 592 -5.79 -21.42 -17.86
N GLY A 593 -5.87 -20.09 -17.80
CA GLY A 593 -7.04 -19.34 -17.37
C GLY A 593 -7.32 -18.17 -18.28
N LEU A 594 -8.54 -18.12 -18.82
CA LEU A 594 -9.00 -17.06 -19.75
C LEU A 594 -9.74 -15.97 -18.98
N PHE A 595 -9.29 -14.72 -19.14
CA PHE A 595 -9.77 -13.56 -18.40
C PHE A 595 -10.24 -12.44 -19.36
N PRO A 596 -11.52 -12.46 -19.76
CA PRO A 596 -12.13 -11.41 -20.57
C PRO A 596 -12.56 -10.20 -19.72
N SER A 597 -12.53 -9.00 -20.31
CA SER A 597 -13.15 -7.80 -19.72
C SER A 597 -13.72 -6.88 -20.79
N ALA A 598 -14.75 -6.11 -20.40
CA ALA A 598 -15.37 -5.09 -21.24
C ALA A 598 -15.71 -3.86 -20.38
N ALA A 599 -15.52 -2.68 -20.94
CA ALA A 599 -15.94 -1.43 -20.31
C ALA A 599 -16.50 -0.47 -21.33
N PHE A 600 -17.43 0.34 -20.86
CA PHE A 600 -18.06 1.43 -21.61
C PHE A 600 -18.02 2.70 -20.77
N ALA A 601 -17.68 3.82 -21.40
CA ALA A 601 -17.83 5.12 -20.76
C ALA A 601 -18.52 6.09 -21.71
N TRP A 602 -19.38 6.92 -21.12
CA TRP A 602 -20.12 7.95 -21.83
C TRP A 602 -19.83 9.31 -21.20
N ASN A 603 -19.18 10.18 -21.95
CA ASN A 603 -18.93 11.57 -21.60
C ASN A 603 -20.21 12.38 -21.84
N VAL A 604 -21.11 12.39 -20.85
CA VAL A 604 -22.44 13.01 -20.93
C VAL A 604 -22.33 14.51 -21.10
N ALA A 605 -21.32 15.15 -20.50
CA ALA A 605 -21.10 16.61 -20.62
C ALA A 605 -20.81 17.07 -22.06
N GLU A 606 -20.32 16.17 -22.94
CA GLU A 606 -20.06 16.48 -24.34
C GLU A 606 -21.32 16.40 -25.22
N GLU A 607 -22.47 16.03 -24.67
CA GLU A 607 -23.73 15.98 -25.39
C GLU A 607 -24.32 17.38 -25.55
N GLY A 608 -25.01 17.61 -26.69
CA GLY A 608 -25.56 18.91 -27.04
C GLY A 608 -26.53 19.50 -25.99
N PHE A 609 -27.15 18.65 -25.17
CA PHE A 609 -28.06 19.11 -24.10
C PHE A 609 -27.34 19.55 -22.81
N LEU A 610 -26.04 19.24 -22.66
CA LEU A 610 -25.22 19.63 -21.50
C LEU A 610 -24.01 20.49 -21.85
N LYS A 611 -23.58 20.54 -23.12
CA LYS A 611 -22.34 21.17 -23.57
C LYS A 611 -22.21 22.65 -23.17
N ASP A 612 -23.33 23.37 -23.11
CA ASP A 612 -23.38 24.79 -22.74
C ASP A 612 -23.88 25.01 -21.30
N ASN A 613 -23.88 23.96 -20.47
CA ASN A 613 -24.36 24.06 -19.11
C ASN A 613 -23.27 24.60 -18.18
N ASN A 614 -23.52 25.74 -17.54
CA ASN A 614 -22.60 26.38 -16.59
C ASN A 614 -22.50 25.65 -15.23
N PHE A 615 -23.40 24.71 -14.95
CA PHE A 615 -23.40 23.97 -13.68
C PHE A 615 -22.46 22.75 -13.73
N PHE A 616 -22.57 21.92 -14.82
CA PHE A 616 -21.70 20.76 -15.01
C PHE A 616 -20.52 21.14 -15.89
N SER A 617 -19.30 21.07 -15.34
CA SER A 617 -18.06 21.21 -16.11
C SER A 617 -17.56 19.87 -16.68
N SER A 618 -17.93 18.76 -16.06
CA SER A 618 -17.70 17.40 -16.54
C SER A 618 -18.75 16.46 -16.00
N MET A 619 -19.13 15.46 -16.79
CA MET A 619 -20.02 14.37 -16.36
C MET A 619 -19.74 13.16 -17.22
N LYS A 620 -19.31 12.04 -16.62
CA LYS A 620 -18.99 10.79 -17.30
C LYS A 620 -19.57 9.60 -16.55
N LEU A 621 -20.36 8.79 -17.23
CA LEU A 621 -20.88 7.52 -16.74
C LEU A 621 -19.94 6.39 -17.19
N ARG A 622 -19.61 5.47 -16.30
CA ARG A 622 -18.75 4.32 -16.55
C ARG A 622 -19.45 3.01 -16.18
N LEU A 623 -19.36 2.02 -17.03
CA LEU A 623 -19.83 0.66 -16.81
C LEU A 623 -18.66 -0.30 -17.10
N GLY A 624 -18.39 -1.20 -16.19
CA GLY A 624 -17.30 -2.14 -16.32
C GLY A 624 -17.70 -3.56 -15.89
N TRP A 625 -17.22 -4.53 -16.60
CA TRP A 625 -17.32 -5.95 -16.28
C TRP A 625 -16.01 -6.65 -16.65
N GLY A 626 -15.61 -7.64 -15.87
CA GLY A 626 -14.49 -8.49 -16.23
C GLY A 626 -14.23 -9.60 -15.24
N LYS A 627 -13.44 -10.55 -15.72
CA LYS A 627 -12.94 -11.69 -14.93
C LYS A 627 -11.45 -11.54 -14.71
N THR A 628 -10.99 -11.87 -13.54
CA THR A 628 -9.57 -11.96 -13.16
C THR A 628 -9.32 -13.26 -12.41
N GLY A 629 -8.09 -13.76 -12.48
CA GLY A 629 -7.68 -14.98 -11.78
C GLY A 629 -6.85 -14.67 -10.54
N GLN A 630 -6.77 -15.63 -9.60
CA GLN A 630 -5.81 -15.63 -8.51
C GLN A 630 -5.14 -16.99 -8.42
N GLN A 631 -3.81 -16.99 -8.27
CA GLN A 631 -3.01 -18.21 -8.18
C GLN A 631 -1.99 -18.17 -7.02
N ASP A 632 -1.93 -17.04 -6.29
CA ASP A 632 -0.90 -16.83 -5.28
C ASP A 632 -1.28 -17.49 -3.96
N ILE A 633 -0.83 -18.73 -3.79
CA ILE A 633 -0.98 -19.58 -2.61
C ILE A 633 0.30 -19.69 -1.78
N GLY A 634 1.23 -18.73 -1.96
CA GLY A 634 2.55 -18.73 -1.34
C GLY A 634 3.59 -19.57 -2.10
N MET A 635 4.86 -19.26 -1.86
CA MET A 635 5.98 -19.98 -2.50
C MET A 635 6.16 -21.40 -1.98
N ASP A 636 5.72 -21.71 -0.79
CA ASP A 636 5.77 -23.05 -0.17
C ASP A 636 4.88 -24.07 -0.90
N ARG A 637 3.90 -23.60 -1.68
CA ARG A 637 2.93 -24.42 -2.41
C ARG A 637 3.05 -24.34 -3.93
N CYS A 638 4.22 -24.00 -4.46
CA CYS A 638 4.45 -23.95 -5.92
C CYS A 638 4.08 -25.24 -6.67
N TYR A 639 4.09 -26.38 -5.98
CA TYR A 639 3.80 -27.69 -6.56
C TYR A 639 2.69 -28.42 -5.78
N ALA A 640 1.63 -27.69 -5.37
CA ALA A 640 0.52 -28.26 -4.58
C ALA A 640 -0.23 -29.41 -5.31
N TYR A 641 -0.13 -29.45 -6.64
CA TYR A 641 -0.73 -30.51 -7.47
C TYR A 641 0.10 -31.79 -7.56
N GLN A 642 1.35 -31.80 -7.04
CA GLN A 642 2.26 -32.95 -7.10
C GLN A 642 2.29 -33.70 -5.76
N ALA A 643 2.43 -35.01 -5.82
CA ALA A 643 2.70 -35.81 -4.64
C ALA A 643 4.03 -35.40 -3.99
N LYS A 644 4.03 -35.17 -2.70
CA LYS A 644 5.17 -34.75 -1.89
C LYS A 644 5.31 -35.64 -0.67
N TYR A 645 6.55 -35.75 -0.22
CA TYR A 645 6.88 -36.43 1.02
C TYR A 645 7.67 -35.48 1.92
N THR A 646 7.35 -35.48 3.21
CA THR A 646 8.12 -34.76 4.23
C THR A 646 8.94 -35.78 5.00
N GLU A 647 10.24 -35.51 5.09
CA GLU A 647 11.13 -36.28 5.94
C GLU A 647 10.89 -35.94 7.40
N SER A 648 10.76 -36.95 8.23
CA SER A 648 10.59 -36.79 9.66
C SER A 648 11.87 -36.21 10.28
N SER A 649 11.74 -35.03 10.92
CA SER A 649 12.88 -34.37 11.61
C SER A 649 12.91 -34.60 13.12
N ALA A 650 11.82 -35.15 13.69
CA ALA A 650 11.70 -35.38 15.13
C ALA A 650 12.14 -36.79 15.51
N LEU A 651 12.91 -36.92 16.58
CA LEU A 651 13.31 -38.21 17.14
C LEU A 651 12.11 -39.13 17.43
N THR A 652 10.95 -38.56 17.73
CA THR A 652 9.71 -39.31 18.00
C THR A 652 9.06 -39.95 16.77
N THR A 653 9.51 -39.57 15.57
CA THR A 653 8.97 -40.06 14.30
C THR A 653 10.01 -40.80 13.47
N GLN A 654 11.21 -41.08 14.01
CA GLN A 654 12.22 -41.93 13.44
C GLN A 654 11.99 -43.38 13.85
N ILE A 655 12.33 -44.30 13.00
CA ILE A 655 12.25 -45.76 13.26
C ILE A 655 13.61 -46.26 13.69
N PRO A 656 13.72 -46.97 14.86
CA PRO A 656 14.97 -47.61 15.24
C PRO A 656 15.36 -48.69 14.20
N TRP A 657 16.61 -48.66 13.74
CA TRP A 657 17.11 -49.60 12.77
C TRP A 657 18.58 -49.92 13.08
N GLY A 658 18.87 -51.16 13.44
CA GLY A 658 20.18 -51.53 13.89
C GLY A 658 20.60 -50.76 15.15
N ASN A 659 21.79 -50.15 15.12
CA ASN A 659 22.33 -49.32 16.21
C ASN A 659 21.98 -47.82 16.05
N GLY A 660 21.04 -47.46 15.18
CA GLY A 660 20.69 -46.06 14.89
C GLY A 660 19.19 -45.86 14.63
N TYR A 661 18.86 -44.72 14.06
CA TYR A 661 17.51 -44.39 13.62
C TYR A 661 17.49 -44.07 12.15
N ILE A 662 16.43 -44.47 11.46
CA ILE A 662 16.17 -44.09 10.08
C ILE A 662 15.05 -43.06 10.02
N TYR A 663 15.20 -42.09 9.12
CA TYR A 663 14.16 -41.14 8.83
C TYR A 663 13.02 -41.77 8.03
N THR A 664 11.81 -41.43 8.40
CA THR A 664 10.62 -41.85 7.63
C THR A 664 10.16 -40.73 6.73
N LEU A 665 9.64 -41.11 5.58
CA LEU A 665 8.99 -40.18 4.65
C LEU A 665 7.49 -40.27 4.82
N ALA A 666 6.86 -39.19 5.29
CA ALA A 666 5.42 -39.09 5.41
C ALA A 666 4.83 -38.46 4.13
N PRO A 667 3.90 -39.12 3.43
CA PRO A 667 3.26 -38.52 2.26
C PRO A 667 2.36 -37.36 2.69
N ASN A 668 2.46 -36.23 1.99
CA ASN A 668 1.60 -35.08 2.18
C ASN A 668 0.33 -35.19 1.32
N ALA A 669 -0.76 -34.59 1.80
CA ALA A 669 -1.93 -34.45 0.98
C ALA A 669 -1.62 -33.52 -0.22
N TYR A 670 -2.12 -33.88 -1.40
CA TYR A 670 -1.99 -33.08 -2.60
C TYR A 670 -3.30 -33.12 -3.42
N ASN A 671 -3.51 -32.09 -4.23
CA ASN A 671 -4.68 -32.01 -5.10
C ASN A 671 -4.25 -31.84 -6.56
N PRO A 672 -4.33 -32.92 -7.39
CA PRO A 672 -3.93 -32.83 -8.80
C PRO A 672 -4.86 -31.93 -9.63
N ASN A 673 -6.07 -31.63 -9.13
CA ASN A 673 -7.09 -30.86 -9.82
C ASN A 673 -7.14 -29.39 -9.36
N ILE A 674 -6.16 -28.94 -8.58
CA ILE A 674 -6.08 -27.53 -8.15
C ILE A 674 -6.05 -26.59 -9.37
N LYS A 675 -6.86 -25.54 -9.34
CA LYS A 675 -7.04 -24.56 -10.42
C LYS A 675 -7.12 -23.14 -9.91
N TRP A 676 -7.24 -22.20 -10.83
CA TRP A 676 -7.42 -20.79 -10.56
C TRP A 676 -8.65 -20.49 -9.71
N GLU A 677 -8.51 -19.57 -8.73
CA GLU A 677 -9.69 -18.83 -8.25
C GLU A 677 -10.09 -17.82 -9.32
N THR A 678 -11.36 -17.61 -9.53
CA THR A 678 -11.88 -16.66 -10.51
C THR A 678 -12.74 -15.61 -9.85
N THR A 679 -12.36 -14.33 -10.02
CA THR A 679 -13.15 -13.20 -9.53
C THR A 679 -13.83 -12.49 -10.69
N GLU A 680 -15.16 -12.38 -10.63
CA GLU A 680 -15.98 -11.62 -11.56
C GLU A 680 -16.41 -10.31 -10.92
N THR A 681 -16.14 -9.19 -11.59
CA THR A 681 -16.40 -7.85 -11.06
C THR A 681 -17.33 -7.09 -11.99
N TYR A 682 -18.35 -6.46 -11.41
CA TYR A 682 -19.24 -5.48 -12.03
C TYR A 682 -19.00 -4.13 -11.37
N ASN A 683 -18.86 -3.07 -12.15
CA ASN A 683 -18.63 -1.71 -11.66
C ASN A 683 -19.51 -0.72 -12.41
N VAL A 684 -20.14 0.19 -11.65
CA VAL A 684 -20.86 1.35 -12.18
C VAL A 684 -20.26 2.59 -11.54
N GLY A 685 -19.81 3.55 -12.33
CA GLY A 685 -19.15 4.76 -11.85
C GLY A 685 -19.72 6.02 -12.48
N LEU A 686 -19.76 7.09 -11.71
CA LEU A 686 -20.08 8.43 -12.15
C LEU A 686 -18.94 9.38 -11.77
N ASP A 687 -18.29 9.98 -12.77
CA ASP A 687 -17.36 11.07 -12.56
C ASP A 687 -18.07 12.38 -12.85
N PHE A 688 -17.86 13.39 -12.02
CA PHE A 688 -18.51 14.70 -12.21
C PHE A 688 -17.62 15.86 -11.79
N GLY A 689 -17.85 17.00 -12.40
CA GLY A 689 -17.32 18.30 -12.02
C GLY A 689 -18.43 19.34 -12.12
N ILE A 690 -18.55 20.18 -11.11
CA ILE A 690 -19.54 21.25 -11.07
C ILE A 690 -18.89 22.58 -10.68
N PHE A 691 -19.58 23.70 -11.00
CA PHE A 691 -19.11 25.06 -10.71
C PHE A 691 -17.71 25.35 -11.30
N GLY A 692 -17.49 24.99 -12.58
CA GLY A 692 -16.20 25.17 -13.23
C GLY A 692 -15.09 24.31 -12.66
N GLY A 693 -15.41 23.11 -12.14
CA GLY A 693 -14.45 22.16 -11.56
C GLY A 693 -14.08 22.43 -10.09
N ARG A 694 -14.70 23.44 -9.44
CA ARG A 694 -14.44 23.72 -8.01
C ARG A 694 -14.89 22.60 -7.09
N ILE A 695 -15.90 21.83 -7.51
CA ILE A 695 -16.29 20.58 -6.86
C ILE A 695 -16.20 19.53 -7.94
N ASN A 696 -15.33 18.55 -7.73
CA ASN A 696 -15.21 17.41 -8.62
C ASN A 696 -15.04 16.13 -7.81
N GLY A 697 -15.36 15.01 -8.43
CA GLY A 697 -15.24 13.72 -7.75
C GLY A 697 -15.77 12.58 -8.57
N ASN A 698 -15.79 11.43 -7.94
CA ASN A 698 -16.37 10.21 -8.49
C ASN A 698 -17.12 9.43 -7.43
N ILE A 699 -18.12 8.69 -7.87
CA ILE A 699 -18.88 7.72 -7.07
C ILE A 699 -18.85 6.41 -7.85
N ASP A 700 -18.43 5.32 -7.21
CA ASP A 700 -18.37 3.98 -7.78
C ASP A 700 -19.16 2.99 -6.93
N ALA A 701 -20.01 2.19 -7.55
CA ALA A 701 -20.66 1.04 -6.95
C ALA A 701 -20.10 -0.22 -7.59
N TYR A 702 -19.72 -1.21 -6.78
CA TYR A 702 -19.14 -2.45 -7.29
C TYR A 702 -19.76 -3.69 -6.64
N LEU A 703 -19.74 -4.77 -7.42
CA LEU A 703 -20.06 -6.12 -6.98
C LEU A 703 -18.97 -7.05 -7.50
N ARG A 704 -18.30 -7.77 -6.58
CA ARG A 704 -17.30 -8.80 -6.87
C ARG A 704 -17.83 -10.14 -6.39
N LYS A 705 -17.69 -11.16 -7.22
CA LYS A 705 -18.00 -12.55 -6.88
C LYS A 705 -16.78 -13.39 -7.17
N THR A 706 -16.27 -14.06 -6.16
CA THR A 706 -15.14 -14.97 -6.31
C THR A 706 -15.64 -16.39 -6.18
N TYR A 707 -15.27 -17.20 -7.15
CA TYR A 707 -15.64 -18.61 -7.29
C TYR A 707 -14.40 -19.49 -7.19
N ASP A 708 -14.63 -20.75 -6.83
CA ASP A 708 -13.56 -21.73 -6.73
C ASP A 708 -12.43 -21.29 -5.77
N LEU A 709 -12.79 -20.70 -4.62
CA LEU A 709 -11.83 -20.24 -3.62
C LEU A 709 -10.88 -21.36 -3.22
N LEU A 710 -9.61 -21.05 -3.16
CA LEU A 710 -8.60 -21.93 -2.58
C LEU A 710 -8.77 -21.90 -1.05
N ASN A 711 -8.90 -23.08 -0.46
CA ASN A 711 -9.11 -23.24 0.97
C ASN A 711 -8.45 -24.54 1.46
N ASP A 712 -7.94 -24.52 2.68
CA ASP A 712 -7.50 -25.73 3.37
C ASP A 712 -8.73 -26.45 3.92
N ILE A 713 -9.07 -27.57 3.31
CA ILE A 713 -10.19 -28.41 3.74
C ILE A 713 -9.70 -29.64 4.48
N ASN A 714 -10.48 -30.10 5.45
CA ASN A 714 -10.20 -31.35 6.16
C ASN A 714 -10.35 -32.53 5.20
N THR A 715 -9.39 -33.44 5.21
CA THR A 715 -9.48 -34.73 4.53
C THR A 715 -10.33 -35.71 5.35
N PRO A 716 -11.12 -36.59 4.73
CA PRO A 716 -11.80 -37.64 5.47
C PRO A 716 -10.80 -38.50 6.26
N MET A 717 -11.16 -38.84 7.48
CA MET A 717 -10.34 -39.63 8.37
C MET A 717 -9.96 -40.98 7.69
N GLY A 718 -8.68 -41.30 7.70
CA GLY A 718 -8.13 -42.53 7.08
C GLY A 718 -7.93 -42.46 5.56
N SER A 719 -8.33 -41.37 4.89
CA SER A 719 -8.14 -41.21 3.44
C SER A 719 -6.76 -40.65 3.06
N ASN A 720 -6.07 -40.00 4.00
CA ASN A 720 -4.74 -39.43 3.80
C ASN A 720 -3.98 -39.35 5.13
N PHE A 721 -2.65 -39.28 5.07
CA PHE A 721 -1.79 -39.06 6.24
C PHE A 721 -1.85 -37.60 6.73
N SER A 722 -2.19 -36.66 5.87
CA SER A 722 -2.45 -35.29 6.24
C SER A 722 -3.95 -35.08 6.51
N ASN A 723 -4.28 -34.37 7.58
CA ASN A 723 -5.66 -34.05 7.92
C ASN A 723 -6.23 -32.86 7.12
N LYS A 724 -5.40 -32.19 6.31
CA LYS A 724 -5.79 -31.04 5.47
C LYS A 724 -5.18 -31.13 4.07
N VAL A 725 -5.93 -30.64 3.09
CA VAL A 725 -5.49 -30.47 1.70
C VAL A 725 -6.03 -29.16 1.13
N ILE A 726 -5.21 -28.46 0.33
CA ILE A 726 -5.69 -27.28 -0.38
C ILE A 726 -6.56 -27.71 -1.57
N SER A 727 -7.75 -27.13 -1.67
CA SER A 727 -8.70 -27.42 -2.73
C SER A 727 -9.51 -26.20 -3.12
N ASN A 728 -10.03 -26.19 -4.35
CA ASN A 728 -10.93 -25.16 -4.84
C ASN A 728 -12.35 -25.42 -4.33
N VAL A 729 -12.66 -24.89 -3.14
CA VAL A 729 -13.96 -25.08 -2.49
C VAL A 729 -14.38 -23.80 -1.82
N GLY A 730 -15.47 -23.22 -2.29
CA GLY A 730 -16.05 -22.03 -1.70
C GLY A 730 -16.24 -20.90 -2.69
N ASP A 731 -17.17 -20.04 -2.35
CA ASP A 731 -17.48 -18.82 -3.08
C ASP A 731 -17.67 -17.65 -2.11
N MET A 732 -17.35 -16.45 -2.56
CA MET A 732 -17.44 -15.24 -1.77
C MET A 732 -18.01 -14.09 -2.60
N LYS A 733 -18.72 -13.19 -1.94
CA LYS A 733 -19.29 -11.98 -2.52
C LYS A 733 -18.79 -10.76 -1.75
N ASN A 734 -18.35 -9.76 -2.48
CA ASN A 734 -17.96 -8.47 -1.92
C ASN A 734 -18.65 -7.35 -2.70
N MET A 735 -19.33 -6.45 -2.01
CA MET A 735 -19.98 -5.29 -2.61
C MET A 735 -19.65 -4.03 -1.84
N GLY A 736 -19.63 -2.90 -2.51
CA GLY A 736 -19.38 -1.61 -1.87
C GLY A 736 -19.77 -0.41 -2.69
N LEU A 737 -19.79 0.71 -1.99
CA LEU A 737 -19.99 2.05 -2.52
C LEU A 737 -18.78 2.90 -2.13
N GLU A 738 -18.13 3.48 -3.11
CA GLU A 738 -16.95 4.35 -2.96
C GLU A 738 -17.30 5.76 -3.42
N PHE A 739 -16.80 6.77 -2.74
CA PHE A 739 -16.83 8.14 -3.24
C PHE A 739 -15.52 8.85 -2.97
N ASN A 740 -15.18 9.77 -3.87
CA ASN A 740 -14.06 10.70 -3.71
C ASN A 740 -14.55 12.10 -4.16
N LEU A 741 -14.41 13.08 -3.29
CA LEU A 741 -14.86 14.43 -3.49
C LEU A 741 -13.73 15.42 -3.25
N ASN A 742 -13.46 16.26 -4.22
CA ASN A 742 -12.50 17.35 -4.13
C ASN A 742 -13.24 18.67 -4.14
N PHE A 743 -13.00 19.51 -3.15
CA PHE A 743 -13.54 20.85 -3.03
C PHE A 743 -12.41 21.86 -3.17
N ILE A 744 -12.60 22.91 -3.96
CA ILE A 744 -11.70 24.06 -4.08
C ILE A 744 -12.47 25.32 -3.63
N PRO A 745 -12.66 25.53 -2.30
CA PRO A 745 -13.44 26.67 -1.81
C PRO A 745 -12.84 28.01 -2.17
N ILE A 746 -11.51 28.08 -2.24
CA ILE A 746 -10.77 29.29 -2.53
C ILE A 746 -9.72 29.01 -3.60
N GLU A 747 -9.79 29.80 -4.69
CA GLU A 747 -8.79 29.82 -5.75
C GLU A 747 -8.57 31.25 -6.19
N LYS A 748 -7.47 31.83 -5.73
CA LYS A 748 -7.02 33.20 -6.01
C LYS A 748 -5.53 33.19 -6.28
N LYS A 749 -4.99 34.25 -6.89
CA LYS A 749 -3.57 34.41 -7.23
C LYS A 749 -2.60 33.98 -6.11
N ASP A 750 -2.86 34.44 -4.87
CA ASP A 750 -1.96 34.23 -3.73
C ASP A 750 -2.54 33.25 -2.69
N MET A 751 -3.70 32.66 -2.96
CA MET A 751 -4.40 31.83 -1.97
C MET A 751 -5.18 30.71 -2.65
N ARG A 752 -4.89 29.47 -2.27
CA ARG A 752 -5.64 28.29 -2.71
C ARG A 752 -5.94 27.39 -1.53
N TRP A 753 -7.19 26.93 -1.48
CA TRP A 753 -7.61 25.96 -0.48
C TRP A 753 -8.27 24.79 -1.17
N THR A 754 -7.76 23.59 -0.89
CA THR A 754 -8.30 22.33 -1.39
C THR A 754 -8.68 21.43 -0.22
N ILE A 755 -9.81 20.76 -0.33
CA ILE A 755 -10.27 19.76 0.63
C ILE A 755 -10.61 18.49 -0.17
N ASN A 756 -10.04 17.38 0.24
CA ASN A 756 -10.36 16.06 -0.30
C ASN A 756 -11.10 15.25 0.77
N VAL A 757 -12.21 14.63 0.39
CA VAL A 757 -12.97 13.71 1.24
C VAL A 757 -13.24 12.45 0.45
N ASN A 758 -12.89 11.31 0.99
CA ASN A 758 -13.22 10.03 0.39
C ASN A 758 -13.81 9.07 1.41
N GLY A 759 -14.56 8.11 0.96
CA GLY A 759 -15.13 7.10 1.84
C GLY A 759 -15.53 5.85 1.07
N THR A 760 -15.60 4.75 1.82
CA THR A 760 -15.96 3.44 1.30
C THR A 760 -16.83 2.71 2.29
N TRP A 761 -18.02 2.36 1.87
CA TRP A 761 -18.83 1.35 2.52
C TRP A 761 -18.64 0.02 1.82
N GLN A 762 -18.44 -1.06 2.59
CA GLN A 762 -18.25 -2.40 2.04
C GLN A 762 -18.96 -3.47 2.87
N LYS A 763 -19.36 -4.54 2.18
CA LYS A 763 -19.87 -5.78 2.79
C LYS A 763 -19.25 -6.97 2.07
N THR A 764 -18.60 -7.84 2.84
CA THR A 764 -18.05 -9.12 2.36
C THR A 764 -18.81 -10.25 3.01
N GLU A 765 -19.18 -11.29 2.24
CA GLU A 765 -19.98 -12.42 2.67
C GLU A 765 -19.50 -13.71 2.00
N ILE A 766 -19.29 -14.75 2.78
CA ILE A 766 -19.02 -16.09 2.28
C ILE A 766 -20.34 -16.70 1.83
N THR A 767 -20.42 -17.13 0.57
CA THR A 767 -21.65 -17.67 -0.01
C THR A 767 -21.67 -19.19 -0.13
N LYS A 768 -20.47 -19.81 -0.11
CA LYS A 768 -20.28 -21.27 -0.16
C LYS A 768 -18.95 -21.65 0.49
N LEU A 769 -18.88 -22.78 1.19
CA LEU A 769 -17.65 -23.29 1.84
C LEU A 769 -17.38 -24.77 1.59
N THR A 770 -18.37 -25.56 1.15
CA THR A 770 -18.23 -26.99 0.94
C THR A 770 -19.11 -27.43 -0.22
N ASN A 771 -18.76 -28.53 -0.86
CA ASN A 771 -19.59 -29.18 -1.88
C ASN A 771 -20.52 -30.23 -1.31
N THR A 772 -20.33 -30.64 -0.04
CA THR A 772 -20.98 -31.81 0.57
C THR A 772 -21.64 -31.52 1.93
N GLY A 773 -21.51 -30.29 2.48
CA GLY A 773 -22.07 -29.92 3.78
C GLY A 773 -23.57 -29.60 3.71
N GLY A 774 -24.37 -30.05 4.69
CA GLY A 774 -25.72 -29.61 4.91
C GLY A 774 -25.83 -28.23 5.55
N ASP A 775 -27.06 -27.77 5.81
CA ASP A 775 -27.32 -26.45 6.43
C ASP A 775 -26.74 -26.34 7.86
N ASP A 776 -26.46 -27.49 8.51
CA ASP A 776 -25.87 -27.57 9.87
C ASP A 776 -24.34 -27.43 9.90
N TYR A 777 -23.67 -27.22 8.74
CA TYR A 777 -22.22 -27.09 8.72
C TYR A 777 -21.77 -25.81 9.41
N LEU A 778 -21.09 -25.96 10.57
CA LEU A 778 -20.60 -24.82 11.38
C LEU A 778 -19.67 -23.88 10.58
N GLY A 779 -18.88 -24.42 9.67
CA GLY A 779 -17.87 -23.69 8.93
C GLY A 779 -16.44 -24.14 9.28
N VAL A 780 -15.45 -23.34 8.85
CA VAL A 780 -14.03 -23.58 9.11
C VAL A 780 -13.58 -22.69 10.24
N GLN A 781 -13.07 -23.28 11.31
CA GLN A 781 -12.47 -22.52 12.43
C GLN A 781 -11.14 -21.94 12.02
N VAL A 782 -10.92 -20.64 12.28
CA VAL A 782 -9.76 -19.85 11.90
C VAL A 782 -9.38 -18.85 12.99
N GLY A 783 -8.21 -18.23 12.86
CA GLY A 783 -7.71 -17.22 13.80
C GLY A 783 -6.84 -17.83 14.91
N ALA A 784 -6.34 -16.98 15.80
CA ALA A 784 -5.49 -17.39 16.91
C ALA A 784 -6.30 -17.96 18.07
N GLY A 785 -5.74 -18.96 18.77
CA GLY A 785 -6.27 -19.44 20.04
C GLY A 785 -6.04 -18.42 21.17
N MET A 786 -7.03 -18.25 22.04
CA MET A 786 -6.93 -17.42 23.24
C MET A 786 -6.75 -18.25 24.53
N SER A 787 -6.98 -19.56 24.45
CA SER A 787 -6.84 -20.49 25.57
C SER A 787 -6.06 -21.73 25.17
N SER A 788 -5.71 -22.55 26.14
CA SER A 788 -5.04 -23.86 25.99
C SER A 788 -5.92 -24.93 25.32
N ILE A 789 -7.24 -24.75 25.28
CA ILE A 789 -8.17 -25.69 24.63
C ILE A 789 -7.99 -25.71 23.10
N GLY A 790 -7.09 -24.87 22.53
CA GLY A 790 -6.83 -24.86 21.08
C GLY A 790 -7.98 -24.30 20.24
N GLY A 791 -8.98 -23.67 20.87
CA GLY A 791 -10.14 -23.11 20.21
C GLY A 791 -9.76 -21.88 19.39
N TYR A 792 -10.03 -21.94 18.10
CA TYR A 792 -9.98 -20.78 17.23
C TYR A 792 -11.05 -19.76 17.62
N THR A 793 -10.73 -18.47 17.55
CA THR A 793 -11.62 -17.39 17.97
C THR A 793 -12.58 -16.91 16.88
N SER A 794 -12.40 -17.38 15.65
CA SER A 794 -13.17 -16.93 14.49
C SER A 794 -13.58 -18.08 13.58
N LEU A 795 -14.57 -17.82 12.74
CA LEU A 795 -15.08 -18.76 11.73
C LEU A 795 -15.09 -18.16 10.34
N TYR A 796 -14.85 -19.02 9.35
CA TYR A 796 -15.41 -18.88 8.01
C TYR A 796 -16.74 -19.63 7.99
N ARG A 797 -17.84 -18.93 7.83
CA ARG A 797 -19.19 -19.48 7.79
C ARG A 797 -20.01 -18.85 6.67
N VAL A 798 -20.83 -19.65 6.01
CA VAL A 798 -21.75 -19.19 4.96
C VAL A 798 -22.74 -18.17 5.55
N GLY A 799 -22.97 -17.05 4.84
CA GLY A 799 -23.83 -15.95 5.26
C GLY A 799 -23.11 -14.90 6.13
N TYR A 800 -21.85 -15.13 6.50
CA TYR A 800 -21.10 -14.23 7.38
C TYR A 800 -19.86 -13.64 6.69
N THR A 801 -19.38 -12.56 7.27
CA THR A 801 -18.09 -11.93 6.90
C THR A 801 -16.93 -12.85 7.30
N PRO A 802 -15.85 -12.98 6.50
CA PRO A 802 -14.64 -13.68 6.92
C PRO A 802 -14.13 -13.20 8.29
N TYR A 803 -13.55 -14.12 9.07
CA TYR A 803 -13.09 -13.87 10.44
C TYR A 803 -14.21 -13.39 11.38
N THR A 804 -15.45 -13.87 11.20
CA THR A 804 -16.51 -13.61 12.17
C THR A 804 -16.21 -14.34 13.46
N TYR A 805 -16.23 -13.59 14.58
CA TYR A 805 -15.91 -14.14 15.90
C TYR A 805 -16.92 -15.20 16.35
N TYR A 806 -16.38 -16.27 16.92
CA TYR A 806 -17.09 -17.43 17.46
C TYR A 806 -16.66 -17.62 18.91
N LEU A 807 -17.49 -17.16 19.85
CA LEU A 807 -17.12 -16.92 21.24
C LEU A 807 -18.21 -17.45 22.19
N PHE A 808 -17.86 -17.59 23.46
CA PHE A 808 -18.84 -17.78 24.53
C PHE A 808 -19.47 -16.44 24.91
N GLN A 809 -20.73 -16.47 25.34
CA GLN A 809 -21.43 -15.29 25.81
C GLN A 809 -21.18 -15.10 27.29
N GLN A 810 -20.66 -13.92 27.70
CA GLN A 810 -20.48 -13.52 29.09
C GLN A 810 -21.81 -13.36 29.80
N ALA A 811 -21.90 -13.85 31.04
CA ALA A 811 -23.02 -13.53 31.93
C ALA A 811 -22.77 -12.22 32.70
N TYR A 812 -23.83 -11.43 32.89
CA TYR A 812 -23.79 -10.14 33.59
C TYR A 812 -24.80 -10.11 34.70
N ASP A 813 -24.50 -9.42 35.80
CA ASP A 813 -25.43 -9.17 36.89
C ASP A 813 -26.50 -8.09 36.52
N GLU A 814 -27.41 -7.81 37.42
CA GLU A 814 -28.50 -6.81 37.25
C GLU A 814 -27.93 -5.37 37.01
N ASN A 815 -26.71 -5.09 37.40
CA ASN A 815 -26.02 -3.80 37.23
C ASN A 815 -25.20 -3.75 35.94
N GLY A 816 -25.18 -4.81 35.14
CA GLY A 816 -24.38 -4.92 33.94
C GLY A 816 -22.89 -5.20 34.18
N LYS A 817 -22.50 -5.65 35.39
CA LYS A 817 -21.15 -6.08 35.71
C LYS A 817 -20.98 -7.54 35.31
N ALA A 818 -19.89 -7.86 34.62
CA ALA A 818 -19.56 -9.22 34.22
C ALA A 818 -19.31 -10.12 35.45
N ILE A 819 -19.95 -11.26 35.47
CA ILE A 819 -19.83 -12.24 36.57
C ILE A 819 -18.62 -13.13 36.30
N GLU A 820 -17.75 -13.23 37.29
CA GLU A 820 -16.52 -14.01 37.21
C GLU A 820 -16.80 -15.48 36.89
N ASN A 821 -16.08 -16.04 35.94
CA ASN A 821 -16.15 -17.45 35.51
C ASN A 821 -17.58 -17.98 35.21
N THR A 822 -18.51 -17.06 34.85
CA THR A 822 -19.90 -17.41 34.56
C THR A 822 -20.22 -17.03 33.11
N LEU A 823 -20.64 -18.01 32.35
CA LEU A 823 -21.04 -17.89 30.95
C LEU A 823 -22.53 -18.26 30.80
N VAL A 824 -23.12 -17.82 29.71
CA VAL A 824 -24.51 -18.16 29.38
C VAL A 824 -24.55 -19.54 28.75
N ASP A 825 -25.30 -20.44 29.38
CA ASP A 825 -25.70 -21.72 28.83
C ASP A 825 -26.70 -21.46 27.71
N ARG A 826 -26.27 -21.59 26.46
CA ARG A 826 -27.06 -21.20 25.30
C ARG A 826 -27.92 -22.35 24.78
N ASN A 827 -27.51 -23.60 24.99
CA ASN A 827 -28.25 -24.77 24.58
C ASN A 827 -29.24 -25.23 25.67
N GLY A 828 -29.07 -24.77 26.93
CA GLY A 828 -29.97 -25.05 28.06
C GLY A 828 -29.77 -26.45 28.66
N ASP A 829 -28.62 -27.07 28.47
CA ASP A 829 -28.36 -28.44 28.96
C ASP A 829 -27.80 -28.47 30.42
N GLY A 830 -27.55 -27.29 31.00
CA GLY A 830 -27.04 -27.14 32.35
C GLY A 830 -25.51 -27.26 32.47
N GLN A 831 -24.79 -27.36 31.34
CA GLN A 831 -23.33 -27.44 31.30
C GLN A 831 -22.77 -26.43 30.30
N ILE A 832 -21.63 -25.82 30.61
CA ILE A 832 -20.94 -24.98 29.66
C ILE A 832 -19.95 -25.84 28.86
N THR A 833 -20.18 -25.95 27.55
CA THR A 833 -19.39 -26.76 26.63
C THR A 833 -19.09 -25.97 25.33
N GLU A 834 -18.35 -26.55 24.41
CA GLU A 834 -18.11 -25.93 23.07
C GLU A 834 -19.42 -25.66 22.30
N ASP A 835 -20.51 -26.33 22.63
CA ASP A 835 -21.82 -26.14 21.99
C ASP A 835 -22.52 -24.84 22.43
N ASP A 836 -22.04 -24.18 23.49
CA ASP A 836 -22.53 -22.87 23.95
C ASP A 836 -21.88 -21.69 23.24
N ARG A 837 -20.89 -21.95 22.41
CA ARG A 837 -20.30 -20.88 21.58
C ARG A 837 -21.28 -20.40 20.53
N TYR A 838 -21.22 -19.12 20.21
CA TYR A 838 -22.10 -18.52 19.22
C TYR A 838 -21.36 -17.66 18.22
N VAL A 839 -21.95 -17.53 17.04
CA VAL A 839 -21.45 -16.67 15.99
C VAL A 839 -21.91 -15.24 16.27
N THR A 840 -20.98 -14.35 16.60
CA THR A 840 -21.29 -12.99 17.06
C THR A 840 -21.81 -12.07 15.96
N GLY A 841 -21.59 -12.40 14.68
CA GLY A 841 -21.84 -11.51 13.55
C GLY A 841 -20.91 -10.31 13.49
N LYS A 842 -19.86 -10.26 14.32
CA LYS A 842 -18.85 -9.23 14.39
C LYS A 842 -17.52 -9.75 13.81
N SER A 843 -16.77 -8.89 13.12
CA SER A 843 -15.49 -9.21 12.49
C SER A 843 -14.54 -8.03 12.65
N ILE A 844 -13.24 -8.26 12.46
CA ILE A 844 -12.22 -7.20 12.39
C ILE A 844 -12.43 -6.28 11.18
N LEU A 845 -13.01 -6.80 10.10
CA LEU A 845 -13.18 -6.05 8.86
C LEU A 845 -14.15 -4.87 9.05
N PRO A 846 -13.73 -3.64 8.75
CA PRO A 846 -14.60 -2.48 8.91
C PRO A 846 -15.72 -2.46 7.88
N LYS A 847 -16.88 -1.93 8.27
CA LYS A 847 -18.02 -1.72 7.37
C LYS A 847 -17.91 -0.41 6.59
N PHE A 848 -17.29 0.60 7.19
CA PHE A 848 -17.08 1.90 6.56
C PHE A 848 -15.72 2.46 6.97
N PHE A 849 -14.98 3.00 6.01
CA PHE A 849 -13.74 3.74 6.27
C PHE A 849 -13.67 4.96 5.36
N PHE A 850 -12.99 5.99 5.81
CA PHE A 850 -12.94 7.27 5.14
C PHE A 850 -11.63 8.01 5.39
N GLY A 851 -11.34 8.96 4.50
CA GLY A 851 -10.20 9.86 4.63
C GLY A 851 -10.62 11.30 4.36
N ILE A 852 -9.98 12.23 5.06
CA ILE A 852 -10.17 13.69 4.91
C ILE A 852 -8.78 14.32 4.81
N GLY A 853 -8.54 15.07 3.75
CA GLY A 853 -7.33 15.86 3.57
C GLY A 853 -7.66 17.31 3.29
N SER A 854 -6.84 18.23 3.80
CA SER A 854 -6.98 19.64 3.51
C SER A 854 -5.61 20.26 3.26
N GLN A 855 -5.51 21.11 2.24
CA GLN A 855 -4.32 21.87 1.91
C GLN A 855 -4.66 23.32 1.63
N PHE A 856 -4.02 24.21 2.35
CA PHE A 856 -4.16 25.64 2.20
C PHE A 856 -2.81 26.26 1.85
N THR A 857 -2.75 27.03 0.79
CA THR A 857 -1.56 27.78 0.41
C THR A 857 -1.88 29.27 0.43
N TYR A 858 -1.00 30.07 1.04
CA TYR A 858 -1.10 31.50 1.08
C TYR A 858 0.26 32.13 0.82
N LYS A 859 0.42 32.71 -0.37
CA LYS A 859 1.71 33.23 -0.86
C LYS A 859 2.80 32.17 -0.78
N LYS A 860 3.74 32.31 0.15
CA LYS A 860 4.87 31.42 0.37
C LYS A 860 4.66 30.36 1.46
N TRP A 861 3.51 30.44 2.16
CA TRP A 861 3.13 29.50 3.20
C TRP A 861 2.27 28.38 2.64
N ASP A 862 2.46 27.19 3.14
CA ASP A 862 1.56 26.05 2.96
C ASP A 862 1.22 25.42 4.31
N PHE A 863 -0.07 25.05 4.47
CA PHE A 863 -0.62 24.38 5.63
C PHE A 863 -1.41 23.17 5.17
N GLY A 864 -1.33 22.07 5.90
CA GLY A 864 -2.11 20.89 5.57
C GLY A 864 -2.38 20.02 6.76
N PHE A 865 -3.44 19.20 6.63
CA PHE A 865 -3.69 18.08 7.52
C PHE A 865 -4.31 16.93 6.76
N ASN A 866 -4.13 15.71 7.29
CA ASN A 866 -4.81 14.52 6.84
C ASN A 866 -5.35 13.77 8.07
N ALA A 867 -6.50 13.16 7.87
CA ALA A 867 -7.16 12.34 8.87
C ALA A 867 -7.84 11.16 8.20
N HIS A 868 -7.96 10.04 8.91
CA HIS A 868 -8.75 8.92 8.45
C HIS A 868 -9.53 8.28 9.61
N GLY A 869 -10.48 7.44 9.27
CA GLY A 869 -11.24 6.70 10.26
C GLY A 869 -11.78 5.38 9.71
N SER A 870 -12.06 4.48 10.63
CA SER A 870 -12.58 3.15 10.36
C SER A 870 -13.71 2.84 11.33
N LEU A 871 -14.85 2.38 10.83
CA LEU A 871 -16.06 2.14 11.62
C LEU A 871 -16.60 0.73 11.41
N GLY A 872 -17.05 0.11 12.50
CA GLY A 872 -17.75 -1.18 12.50
C GLY A 872 -16.85 -2.41 12.48
N GLY A 873 -15.52 -2.24 12.65
CA GLY A 873 -14.59 -3.31 12.99
C GLY A 873 -14.59 -3.61 14.49
N TYR A 874 -14.30 -4.85 14.85
CA TYR A 874 -14.16 -5.32 16.23
C TYR A 874 -12.82 -6.02 16.40
N ALA A 875 -12.20 -5.88 17.55
CA ALA A 875 -10.96 -6.55 17.92
C ALA A 875 -11.12 -7.33 19.22
N LEU A 876 -10.48 -8.48 19.30
CA LEU A 876 -10.44 -9.30 20.50
C LEU A 876 -9.23 -8.90 21.32
N ASN A 877 -9.49 -8.25 22.45
CA ASN A 877 -8.44 -7.69 23.33
C ASN A 877 -7.84 -8.77 24.24
N LYS A 878 -6.81 -9.46 23.72
CA LYS A 878 -6.10 -10.49 24.47
C LYS A 878 -5.31 -9.90 25.65
N VAL A 879 -4.91 -8.65 25.56
CA VAL A 879 -4.22 -7.95 26.64
C VAL A 879 -5.16 -7.74 27.81
N ALA A 880 -6.39 -7.25 27.54
CA ALA A 880 -7.42 -7.11 28.57
C ALA A 880 -7.76 -8.47 29.20
N LYS A 881 -7.88 -9.53 28.38
CA LYS A 881 -8.10 -10.90 28.86
C LYS A 881 -6.99 -11.35 29.82
N ASN A 882 -5.73 -11.19 29.44
CA ASN A 882 -4.60 -11.60 30.27
C ASN A 882 -4.50 -10.84 31.59
N ASN A 883 -5.11 -9.65 31.66
CA ASN A 883 -5.04 -8.74 32.81
C ASN A 883 -6.41 -8.56 33.50
N SER A 884 -7.38 -9.42 33.26
CA SER A 884 -8.77 -9.26 33.77
C SER A 884 -8.97 -9.78 35.19
N THR A 885 -8.06 -10.59 35.71
CA THR A 885 -8.13 -11.14 37.08
C THR A 885 -6.85 -10.80 37.84
N SER A 886 -7.01 -10.65 39.14
CA SER A 886 -5.87 -10.55 40.09
C SER A 886 -5.41 -11.92 40.58
N TYR A 887 -6.08 -13.00 40.18
CA TYR A 887 -5.63 -14.34 40.54
C TYR A 887 -4.22 -14.58 40.02
N SER A 888 -3.35 -14.98 40.93
CA SER A 888 -2.02 -15.42 40.62
C SER A 888 -1.66 -16.58 41.54
N ASP A 889 -1.42 -17.74 40.93
CA ASP A 889 -0.85 -18.92 41.58
C ASP A 889 0.67 -18.97 41.39
N ASP A 890 1.24 -17.91 40.89
CA ASP A 890 2.65 -17.83 40.51
C ASP A 890 3.56 -17.93 41.70
N HIS A 891 3.12 -17.41 42.87
CA HIS A 891 3.87 -17.49 44.11
C HIS A 891 4.16 -18.94 44.55
N SER A 892 3.27 -19.89 44.27
CA SER A 892 3.49 -21.31 44.50
C SER A 892 4.55 -21.91 43.56
N LYS A 893 4.79 -21.25 42.46
CA LYS A 893 5.76 -21.63 41.42
C LYS A 893 7.07 -20.86 41.52
N GLY A 894 7.24 -20.03 42.56
CA GLY A 894 8.46 -19.33 42.89
C GLY A 894 8.68 -18.01 42.16
N TYR A 895 7.62 -17.31 41.73
CA TYR A 895 7.69 -15.98 41.16
C TYR A 895 6.41 -15.18 41.43
N ILE A 896 6.46 -13.87 41.20
CA ILE A 896 5.30 -12.99 41.23
C ILE A 896 5.27 -12.12 39.98
N ASN A 897 4.06 -11.87 39.44
CA ASN A 897 3.83 -10.99 38.32
C ASN A 897 3.19 -9.66 38.75
N ASN A 898 3.34 -8.62 37.93
CA ASN A 898 2.59 -7.38 38.08
C ASN A 898 1.13 -7.61 37.68
N LEU A 899 0.30 -6.68 38.11
CA LEU A 899 -1.13 -6.60 37.77
C LEU A 899 -1.41 -5.30 37.00
N SER A 900 -2.24 -5.43 35.98
CA SER A 900 -2.81 -4.25 35.34
C SER A 900 -3.91 -3.65 36.22
N THR A 901 -4.11 -2.34 36.15
CA THR A 901 -5.26 -1.68 36.79
C THR A 901 -6.61 -2.15 36.22
N TYR A 902 -6.59 -2.87 35.12
CA TYR A 902 -7.79 -3.47 34.52
C TYR A 902 -8.45 -4.50 35.43
N CYS A 903 -7.67 -5.28 36.21
CA CYS A 903 -8.21 -6.23 37.19
C CYS A 903 -9.00 -5.53 38.32
N LEU A 904 -8.69 -4.26 38.63
CA LEU A 904 -9.46 -3.48 39.61
C LEU A 904 -10.87 -3.15 39.07
N LYS A 905 -11.03 -3.01 37.74
CA LYS A 905 -12.32 -2.74 37.11
C LYS A 905 -13.21 -3.97 37.11
N THR A 906 -12.66 -5.13 36.85
CA THR A 906 -13.38 -6.41 36.90
C THR A 906 -13.68 -6.81 38.34
N GLY A 907 -12.70 -6.62 39.24
CA GLY A 907 -12.72 -7.10 40.62
C GLY A 907 -12.64 -8.64 40.71
N TRP A 908 -12.16 -9.30 39.67
CA TRP A 908 -12.03 -10.74 39.61
C TRP A 908 -10.78 -11.23 40.37
N THR A 909 -10.97 -12.34 41.10
CA THR A 909 -9.95 -12.88 42.01
C THR A 909 -9.66 -14.35 41.75
N GLU A 910 -10.43 -15.02 40.92
CA GLU A 910 -10.25 -16.42 40.57
C GLU A 910 -9.55 -16.63 39.23
N ALA A 911 -8.96 -17.79 39.02
CA ALA A 911 -8.40 -18.16 37.74
C ALA A 911 -9.50 -18.21 36.67
N LEU A 912 -9.26 -17.61 35.51
CA LEU A 912 -10.19 -17.70 34.39
C LEU A 912 -10.28 -19.15 33.90
N THR A 913 -11.49 -19.67 33.82
CA THR A 913 -11.75 -20.93 33.13
C THR A 913 -11.31 -20.83 31.68
N GLU A 914 -10.99 -21.95 31.04
CA GLU A 914 -10.58 -21.97 29.63
C GLU A 914 -11.66 -21.39 28.73
N TYR A 915 -12.92 -21.61 29.04
CA TYR A 915 -14.07 -21.07 28.31
C TYR A 915 -14.22 -19.54 28.50
N GLN A 916 -14.03 -19.04 29.73
CA GLN A 916 -14.07 -17.62 30.04
C GLN A 916 -13.02 -16.84 29.26
N GLN A 917 -11.85 -17.43 29.03
CA GLN A 917 -10.78 -16.81 28.25
C GLN A 917 -11.20 -16.52 26.78
N VAL A 918 -12.22 -17.19 26.28
CA VAL A 918 -12.74 -17.01 24.90
C VAL A 918 -14.12 -16.37 24.91
N SER A 919 -14.44 -15.58 25.94
CA SER A 919 -15.74 -14.89 26.05
C SER A 919 -15.78 -13.60 25.21
N ASP A 920 -17.00 -13.21 24.84
CA ASP A 920 -17.29 -11.97 24.11
C ASP A 920 -17.10 -10.69 24.96
N MET A 921 -16.82 -10.82 26.25
CA MET A 921 -16.44 -9.70 27.13
C MET A 921 -15.20 -8.96 26.62
N PHE A 922 -14.28 -9.70 26.01
CA PHE A 922 -13.03 -9.14 25.48
C PHE A 922 -13.14 -8.70 24.02
N LEU A 923 -14.34 -8.79 23.43
CA LEU A 923 -14.59 -8.36 22.06
C LEU A 923 -15.01 -6.89 22.05
N GLU A 924 -14.07 -6.01 21.71
CA GLU A 924 -14.27 -4.58 21.75
C GLU A 924 -14.50 -3.96 20.37
N ASN A 925 -15.21 -2.83 20.33
CA ASN A 925 -15.38 -2.05 19.12
C ASN A 925 -14.07 -1.31 18.79
N ALA A 926 -13.45 -1.65 17.67
CA ALA A 926 -12.20 -1.07 17.18
C ALA A 926 -12.43 0.12 16.21
N SER A 927 -13.61 0.75 16.24
CA SER A 927 -13.86 1.96 15.47
C SER A 927 -13.03 3.12 15.99
N PHE A 928 -12.47 3.91 15.07
CA PHE A 928 -11.66 5.07 15.43
C PHE A 928 -11.73 6.20 14.41
N PHE A 929 -11.33 7.37 14.85
CA PHE A 929 -10.94 8.53 14.03
C PHE A 929 -9.53 8.95 14.44
N ARG A 930 -8.66 9.15 13.46
CA ARG A 930 -7.27 9.55 13.66
C ARG A 930 -6.94 10.78 12.85
N LEU A 931 -6.31 11.75 13.50
CA LEU A 931 -5.63 12.85 12.83
C LEU A 931 -4.20 12.42 12.54
N ASP A 932 -3.95 12.08 11.26
CA ASP A 932 -2.70 11.47 10.82
C ASP A 932 -1.53 12.42 10.84
N ASP A 933 -1.71 13.62 10.26
CA ASP A 933 -0.68 14.65 10.24
C ASP A 933 -1.24 16.06 10.20
N ILE A 934 -0.45 16.96 10.73
CA ILE A 934 -0.55 18.41 10.54
C ILE A 934 0.80 18.89 10.06
N ASN A 935 0.83 19.71 9.02
CA ASN A 935 2.06 20.24 8.46
C ASN A 935 1.97 21.72 8.14
N VAL A 936 3.11 22.41 8.22
CA VAL A 936 3.29 23.81 7.84
C VAL A 936 4.62 23.96 7.12
N GLY A 937 4.64 24.77 6.09
CA GLY A 937 5.86 25.05 5.34
C GLY A 937 5.95 26.49 4.87
N TYR A 938 7.18 26.94 4.67
CA TYR A 938 7.48 28.25 4.08
C TYR A 938 8.53 28.08 2.99
N THR A 939 8.26 28.65 1.81
CA THR A 939 9.15 28.60 0.64
C THR A 939 9.84 29.94 0.43
N PHE A 940 11.18 29.92 0.39
CA PHE A 940 12.03 31.04 0.01
C PHE A 940 12.35 30.89 -1.49
N ASP A 941 11.95 31.89 -2.33
CA ASP A 941 12.19 31.83 -3.78
C ASP A 941 13.61 32.24 -4.16
N LYS A 942 14.26 33.04 -3.30
CA LYS A 942 15.67 33.48 -3.45
C LYS A 942 16.29 33.51 -2.06
N PHE A 943 17.41 32.89 -1.89
CA PHE A 943 18.18 32.95 -0.64
C PHE A 943 19.57 33.55 -0.89
N ALA A 944 19.80 34.75 -0.38
CA ALA A 944 21.01 35.56 -0.60
C ALA A 944 21.28 35.81 -2.10
N HIS A 945 22.45 35.45 -2.61
CA HIS A 945 22.82 35.58 -4.03
C HIS A 945 22.43 34.38 -4.89
N TRP A 946 21.55 33.51 -4.38
CA TRP A 946 21.26 32.21 -4.95
C TRP A 946 19.86 32.16 -5.58
N ASN A 947 19.78 31.68 -6.83
CA ASN A 947 18.50 31.58 -7.57
C ASN A 947 17.74 30.27 -7.29
N GLY A 948 18.10 29.53 -6.25
CA GLY A 948 17.43 28.29 -5.86
C GLY A 948 16.21 28.53 -4.97
N LYS A 949 15.28 27.54 -4.94
CA LYS A 949 14.13 27.51 -4.03
C LYS A 949 14.48 26.69 -2.79
N ILE A 950 14.24 27.24 -1.60
CA ILE A 950 14.40 26.56 -0.32
C ILE A 950 13.04 26.52 0.36
N ARG A 951 12.56 25.31 0.70
CA ARG A 951 11.37 25.14 1.55
C ARG A 951 11.76 24.54 2.88
N VAL A 952 11.38 25.19 3.96
CA VAL A 952 11.47 24.68 5.32
C VAL A 952 10.07 24.33 5.79
N GLY A 953 9.92 23.15 6.37
CA GLY A 953 8.63 22.67 6.87
C GLY A 953 8.76 22.01 8.23
N ALA A 954 7.66 22.03 8.98
CA ALA A 954 7.48 21.28 10.21
C ALA A 954 6.19 20.47 10.14
N SER A 955 6.18 19.28 10.76
CA SER A 955 4.99 18.45 10.83
C SER A 955 4.94 17.63 12.11
N VAL A 956 3.72 17.32 12.53
CA VAL A 956 3.44 16.34 13.58
C VAL A 956 2.60 15.23 12.97
N GLN A 957 3.01 13.97 13.16
CA GLN A 957 2.26 12.81 12.69
C GLN A 957 1.75 11.98 13.87
N ASN A 958 0.68 11.21 13.65
CA ASN A 958 -0.06 10.47 14.66
C ASN A 958 -0.47 11.42 15.80
N VAL A 959 -1.18 12.51 15.43
CA VAL A 959 -1.45 13.64 16.32
C VAL A 959 -2.36 13.23 17.47
N PHE A 960 -3.48 12.59 17.18
CA PHE A 960 -4.35 11.93 18.16
C PHE A 960 -5.26 10.89 17.51
N THR A 961 -5.77 9.98 18.33
CA THR A 961 -6.76 8.98 17.96
C THR A 961 -7.94 9.06 18.92
N ILE A 962 -9.16 9.10 18.36
CA ILE A 962 -10.41 9.04 19.12
C ILE A 962 -10.98 7.63 18.92
N THR A 963 -11.09 6.87 20.01
CA THR A 963 -11.62 5.50 19.99
C THR A 963 -12.25 5.13 21.33
N LYS A 964 -13.09 4.10 21.32
CA LYS A 964 -13.60 3.44 22.54
C LYS A 964 -12.82 2.15 22.86
N TYR A 965 -11.89 1.77 22.00
CA TYR A 965 -11.06 0.60 22.19
C TYR A 965 -10.10 0.83 23.38
N SER A 966 -10.02 -0.15 24.27
CA SER A 966 -9.22 -0.02 25.51
C SER A 966 -7.76 -0.40 25.36
N GLY A 967 -7.37 -1.06 24.27
CA GLY A 967 -5.98 -1.38 23.96
C GLY A 967 -5.18 -0.18 23.44
N LEU A 968 -3.90 -0.39 23.14
CA LEU A 968 -2.97 0.68 22.77
C LEU A 968 -3.31 1.35 21.43
N ASP A 969 -3.73 0.59 20.43
CA ASP A 969 -4.05 1.11 19.11
C ASP A 969 -5.10 0.22 18.41
N PRO A 970 -6.30 0.75 18.08
CA PRO A 970 -7.38 -0.04 17.49
C PRO A 970 -7.07 -0.52 16.06
N GLU A 971 -6.04 0.03 15.42
CA GLU A 971 -5.62 -0.32 14.06
C GLU A 971 -4.49 -1.37 14.03
N LEU A 972 -3.78 -1.54 15.16
CA LEU A 972 -2.71 -2.52 15.31
C LEU A 972 -3.26 -3.82 15.91
N THR A 973 -3.84 -4.66 15.07
CA THR A 973 -4.25 -6.02 15.44
C THR A 973 -3.63 -7.00 14.45
N ALA A 974 -3.50 -8.27 14.88
CA ALA A 974 -3.15 -9.33 13.95
C ALA A 974 -4.21 -9.46 12.85
N ALA A 975 -3.89 -10.10 11.74
CA ALA A 975 -4.81 -10.27 10.59
C ALA A 975 -6.12 -10.98 10.95
N ASP A 976 -6.13 -11.74 12.04
CA ASP A 976 -7.29 -12.43 12.61
C ASP A 976 -8.09 -11.57 13.61
N GLY A 977 -7.67 -10.33 13.87
CA GLY A 977 -8.35 -9.39 14.75
C GLY A 977 -8.04 -9.55 16.23
N VAL A 978 -6.99 -10.28 16.60
CA VAL A 978 -6.55 -10.42 18.00
C VAL A 978 -5.45 -9.40 18.30
N ASP A 979 -5.65 -8.56 19.32
CA ASP A 979 -4.60 -7.68 19.85
C ASP A 979 -3.63 -8.48 20.75
N ASN A 980 -2.37 -8.48 20.38
CA ASN A 980 -1.33 -9.29 21.01
C ASN A 980 -0.09 -8.47 21.39
N ASN A 981 -0.24 -7.27 21.97
CA ASN A 981 0.85 -6.39 22.43
C ASN A 981 1.85 -6.02 21.32
N LEU A 982 1.38 -5.46 20.24
CA LEU A 982 2.26 -4.98 19.18
C LEU A 982 2.96 -3.68 19.60
N ILE A 983 4.10 -3.39 19.00
CA ILE A 983 4.83 -2.13 19.21
C ILE A 983 3.90 -0.97 18.83
N PRO A 984 3.59 -0.04 19.77
CA PRO A 984 2.66 1.06 19.49
C PRO A 984 3.22 2.01 18.45
N ARG A 985 2.34 2.62 17.66
CA ARG A 985 2.75 3.65 16.69
C ARG A 985 3.15 4.94 17.42
N PRO A 986 4.37 5.45 17.18
CA PRO A 986 4.82 6.68 17.82
C PRO A 986 4.17 7.92 17.21
N ARG A 987 4.15 9.01 17.97
CA ARG A 987 4.00 10.36 17.45
C ARG A 987 5.33 10.85 16.92
N LEU A 988 5.33 11.45 15.73
CA LEU A 988 6.54 11.98 15.07
C LEU A 988 6.49 13.50 15.02
N TYR A 989 7.56 14.14 15.46
CA TYR A 989 7.80 15.57 15.29
C TYR A 989 8.92 15.76 14.28
N THR A 990 8.62 16.35 13.12
CA THR A 990 9.54 16.38 11.98
C THR A 990 9.83 17.80 11.54
N VAL A 991 11.10 18.07 11.24
CA VAL A 991 11.55 19.25 10.51
C VAL A 991 12.10 18.81 9.15
N ARG A 992 11.74 19.53 8.08
CA ARG A 992 12.13 19.24 6.69
C ARG A 992 12.80 20.42 6.04
N LEU A 993 13.76 20.10 5.20
CA LEU A 993 14.47 21.05 4.34
C LEU A 993 14.48 20.51 2.91
N ASN A 994 13.89 21.26 1.97
CA ASN A 994 13.93 20.92 0.55
C ASN A 994 14.65 22.06 -0.18
N ILE A 995 15.68 21.73 -0.94
CA ILE A 995 16.51 22.68 -1.68
C ILE A 995 16.54 22.25 -3.15
N ASN A 996 16.19 23.17 -4.06
CA ASN A 996 16.25 22.94 -5.50
C ASN A 996 17.14 24.00 -6.14
N PHE A 997 18.18 23.54 -6.88
CA PHE A 997 19.19 24.35 -7.52
C PHE A 997 18.93 24.53 -9.00
#